data_6b3d52283136e283828e2f0825984998
#
_entry.id   6b3d52283136e283828e2f0825984998
#
_cell.length_a   1.000
_cell.length_b   1.000
_cell.length_c   1.000
_cell.angle_alpha   90.00
_cell.angle_beta   90.00
_cell.angle_gamma   90.00
#
_symmetry.space_group_name_H-M   'P 1'
#
loop_
_entity.id
_entity.type
_entity.pdbx_description
1 polymer ?
#
loop_
_entity_poly.entity_id
_entity_poly.type
_entity_poly.pdbx_seq_one_letter_code
_entity_poly.pdbx_strand_id
1 'polypeptide(L)'
;MLKSLSEVKPLMIVINRFQMASKSSIETIKYLIDNPCANIGIVLGVNALVKGADSTVEVWDSIVESLEDRSAVYYIGSAGQLKNTVKTTNDDEMYITMNFEQSIQEASNIMEFLDFEQAKRGCRIIEHKLKFEDAWIDEKSLRRFYMVYARTSVLLGEMSKAIELTNEFKALIPENDSEHYLSLYYFMKGTCYMYQGKLEKAGNSAKSAYDYAVLAEDDILIFKAELLSVMIKMSGWYNIFFCVQDIPVSDEIIEKLIKHGYRNYLAHIYIYAYDNSRDVVKQSFYDESLLKHFTKGLELAKEIGNEQLVYDAYQKIIMLASTTGLNEIAFLYVIRTYEFMKGHGNIYVARELSSIGYNLSAMGKNELVDDYYNAAINMFYYLKMPEDIAEVYYNKSLNYIMQGKYKEAVHALLLVMKTIIKLHLNSLRVCNTSKVYALLALASIFSGDRFSCERYLLSCKQFLNYVIYRVIDTTRTEAVHDYSRCDDEMFLYSFASAMLLWHDGEKEKAFLRFEDADRYLVNAEGNEFFAYSIYRQSRMKLFEQLGRNELIEHERILLDAHNKRMHEIAEAAPLDMLKNINLESLSDGHINEQQINMLVKQHGLEKDYQGSKRQMEFISIWQTIIDVNDQKKETMIENAMSNFVNHFSLDCALIIDLHAKAPKVLYNDTGCDMTDEVIKGICDIMIDYPEGFATSKIAEGFYEYENVISYFGVDDVCSFVAVPFIKNDALSSVLIAYVRMKDNWHGSIERYMLNEDDLSIFKLLFRELEYSIARIEANEKANEMNKRLKQAAVTDMLTGIYNRAGMYQEIEKLEKRISVTSGGMDVGLMFIDLDNFKHYNDTYGHDVGDLILKEMAFVFKEVAKDRGFVSRYGGDEFIIVIESCARYELENIAKDIYARIAEADGFSSQIKKYLNHDVEFNEEKNITCSIGISYERNVTSESQITELIKKADDLMYTVKTGEKGHYAFF
;
A
#
# COMPACT_ATOMS: atom_id res chain seq x y z
N MET A 1 -19.46 36.47 25.00
CA MET A 1 -20.43 35.67 24.21
C MET A 1 -21.20 34.68 25.09
N LEU A 2 -20.57 33.63 25.66
CA LEU A 2 -21.27 32.64 26.49
C LEU A 2 -21.98 33.29 27.70
N LYS A 3 -21.36 34.27 28.36
CA LYS A 3 -21.97 35.03 29.47
C LYS A 3 -23.23 35.78 29.04
N SER A 4 -23.18 36.45 27.90
CA SER A 4 -24.33 37.20 27.37
C SER A 4 -25.47 36.28 26.93
N LEU A 5 -25.15 35.07 26.43
CA LEU A 5 -26.13 34.05 26.08
C LEU A 5 -26.79 33.43 27.33
N SER A 6 -26.02 33.23 28.40
CA SER A 6 -26.54 32.68 29.67
C SER A 6 -27.46 33.65 30.42
N GLU A 7 -27.33 34.95 30.20
CA GLU A 7 -28.21 35.95 30.74
C GLU A 7 -29.65 35.89 30.15
N VAL A 8 -29.75 35.34 28.92
CA VAL A 8 -31.06 35.20 28.25
C VAL A 8 -31.71 33.85 28.53
N LYS A 9 -30.93 32.75 28.54
CA LYS A 9 -31.41 31.39 28.85
C LYS A 9 -30.34 30.59 29.57
N PRO A 10 -30.71 29.62 30.45
CA PRO A 10 -29.74 28.67 31.01
C PRO A 10 -29.03 27.93 29.88
N LEU A 11 -27.71 27.88 29.94
CA LEU A 11 -26.87 27.21 28.97
C LEU A 11 -26.21 25.98 29.61
N MET A 12 -26.34 24.84 28.99
CA MET A 12 -25.61 23.64 29.35
C MET A 12 -24.61 23.28 28.24
N ILE A 13 -23.34 23.25 28.58
CA ILE A 13 -22.25 22.86 27.68
C ILE A 13 -21.90 21.43 28.05
N VAL A 14 -22.11 20.49 27.10
CA VAL A 14 -21.70 19.09 27.24
C VAL A 14 -20.57 18.84 26.29
N ILE A 15 -19.42 18.46 26.80
CA ILE A 15 -18.24 18.14 26.02
C ILE A 15 -17.88 16.68 26.32
N ASN A 16 -18.09 15.82 25.36
CA ASN A 16 -17.70 14.42 25.46
C ASN A 16 -16.25 14.25 24.98
N ARG A 17 -15.52 13.32 25.60
CA ARG A 17 -14.09 13.08 25.32
C ARG A 17 -13.22 14.33 25.43
N PHE A 18 -13.44 15.12 26.48
CA PHE A 18 -12.74 16.38 26.71
C PHE A 18 -11.21 16.22 26.76
N GLN A 19 -10.70 15.05 27.16
CA GLN A 19 -9.27 14.72 27.15
C GLN A 19 -8.61 14.82 25.77
N MET A 20 -9.42 14.84 24.70
CA MET A 20 -8.95 14.98 23.30
C MET A 20 -8.93 16.44 22.83
N ALA A 21 -9.34 17.36 23.66
CA ALA A 21 -9.37 18.78 23.31
C ALA A 21 -7.95 19.36 23.17
N SER A 22 -7.81 20.38 22.33
CA SER A 22 -6.55 21.12 22.21
C SER A 22 -6.22 21.86 23.51
N LYS A 23 -4.93 22.15 23.73
CA LYS A 23 -4.49 22.91 24.92
C LYS A 23 -5.27 24.20 25.11
N SER A 24 -5.48 24.97 24.05
CA SER A 24 -6.26 26.22 24.09
C SER A 24 -7.74 26.01 24.47
N SER A 25 -8.34 24.91 24.03
CA SER A 25 -9.71 24.54 24.39
C SER A 25 -9.80 24.16 25.87
N ILE A 26 -8.82 23.40 26.36
CA ILE A 26 -8.73 23.01 27.78
C ILE A 26 -8.54 24.24 28.66
N GLU A 27 -7.64 25.15 28.30
CA GLU A 27 -7.42 26.42 29.01
C GLU A 27 -8.68 27.31 29.01
N THR A 28 -9.43 27.33 27.89
CA THR A 28 -10.71 28.06 27.82
C THR A 28 -11.75 27.47 28.76
N ILE A 29 -11.88 26.17 28.82
CA ILE A 29 -12.81 25.51 29.74
C ILE A 29 -12.37 25.68 31.19
N LYS A 30 -11.07 25.58 31.48
CA LYS A 30 -10.52 25.89 32.80
C LYS A 30 -10.90 27.30 33.24
N TYR A 31 -10.71 28.29 32.36
CA TYR A 31 -11.13 29.66 32.66
C TYR A 31 -12.62 29.78 33.01
N LEU A 32 -13.50 29.06 32.29
CA LEU A 32 -14.92 29.03 32.56
C LEU A 32 -15.28 28.33 33.88
N ILE A 33 -14.53 27.29 34.27
CA ILE A 33 -14.68 26.59 35.55
C ILE A 33 -14.24 27.49 36.70
N ASP A 34 -13.11 28.16 36.57
CA ASP A 34 -12.53 29.04 37.60
C ASP A 34 -13.32 30.35 37.74
N ASN A 35 -14.02 30.76 36.64
CA ASN A 35 -14.87 31.95 36.63
C ASN A 35 -16.34 31.60 36.32
N PRO A 36 -17.05 30.92 37.24
CA PRO A 36 -18.39 30.43 36.98
C PRO A 36 -19.36 31.57 36.67
N CYS A 37 -20.09 31.42 35.59
CA CYS A 37 -21.16 32.34 35.22
C CYS A 37 -22.49 31.78 35.73
N ALA A 38 -23.35 32.65 36.21
CA ALA A 38 -24.72 32.26 36.54
C ALA A 38 -25.41 31.70 35.31
N ASN A 39 -26.18 30.64 35.47
CA ASN A 39 -26.94 29.95 34.41
C ASN A 39 -26.09 29.21 33.32
N ILE A 40 -24.82 28.93 33.59
CA ILE A 40 -24.02 28.04 32.72
C ILE A 40 -23.70 26.78 33.50
N GLY A 41 -24.17 25.64 32.99
CA GLY A 41 -23.77 24.31 33.44
C GLY A 41 -22.73 23.73 32.44
N ILE A 42 -21.66 23.17 32.95
CA ILE A 42 -20.64 22.49 32.12
C ILE A 42 -20.58 21.04 32.54
N VAL A 43 -20.80 20.12 31.59
CA VAL A 43 -20.64 18.68 31.80
C VAL A 43 -19.49 18.21 30.90
N LEU A 44 -18.45 17.71 31.54
CA LEU A 44 -17.27 17.17 30.84
C LEU A 44 -17.31 15.65 30.91
N GLY A 45 -17.55 15.00 29.80
CA GLY A 45 -17.38 13.56 29.68
C GLY A 45 -15.91 13.24 29.41
N VAL A 46 -15.30 12.56 30.36
CA VAL A 46 -13.87 12.18 30.29
C VAL A 46 -13.75 10.68 30.44
N ASN A 47 -12.97 10.08 29.57
CA ASN A 47 -12.53 8.73 29.84
C ASN A 47 -11.31 8.79 30.76
N ALA A 48 -11.49 8.39 32.01
CA ALA A 48 -10.43 8.41 33.03
C ALA A 48 -9.21 7.54 32.68
N LEU A 49 -9.35 6.68 31.64
CA LEU A 49 -8.32 5.78 31.18
C LEU A 49 -7.48 6.36 30.01
N VAL A 50 -7.80 7.56 29.50
CA VAL A 50 -7.10 8.18 28.37
C VAL A 50 -6.63 9.57 28.76
N LYS A 51 -5.33 9.74 28.96
CA LYS A 51 -4.72 11.07 29.13
C LYS A 51 -4.49 11.71 27.75
N GLY A 52 -4.68 13.03 27.68
CA GLY A 52 -4.37 13.82 26.48
C GLY A 52 -2.86 13.90 26.20
N ALA A 53 -2.47 14.63 25.15
CA ALA A 53 -1.05 14.84 24.80
C ALA A 53 -0.27 15.46 25.99
N ASP A 54 1.01 15.09 26.15
CA ASP A 54 1.87 15.51 27.27
C ASP A 54 1.84 17.01 27.58
N SER A 55 1.69 17.85 26.54
CA SER A 55 1.60 19.31 26.68
C SER A 55 0.31 19.82 27.35
N THR A 56 -0.66 18.97 27.58
CA THR A 56 -1.97 19.31 28.18
C THR A 56 -2.19 18.72 29.56
N VAL A 57 -1.29 17.85 30.02
CA VAL A 57 -1.42 17.10 31.29
C VAL A 57 -1.48 18.03 32.49
N GLU A 58 -0.56 19.01 32.59
CA GLU A 58 -0.53 19.96 33.71
C GLU A 58 -1.82 20.78 33.83
N VAL A 59 -2.36 21.24 32.70
CA VAL A 59 -3.61 22.03 32.70
C VAL A 59 -4.79 21.13 33.06
N TRP A 60 -4.76 19.87 32.63
CA TRP A 60 -5.75 18.87 32.91
C TRP A 60 -5.80 18.52 34.40
N ASP A 61 -4.66 18.19 35.01
CA ASP A 61 -4.57 17.82 36.41
C ASP A 61 -5.08 18.98 37.30
N SER A 62 -4.76 20.20 36.91
CA SER A 62 -5.26 21.42 37.58
C SER A 62 -6.78 21.64 37.43
N ILE A 63 -7.42 21.16 36.37
CA ILE A 63 -8.88 21.17 36.22
C ILE A 63 -9.51 20.11 37.11
N VAL A 64 -8.98 18.91 37.13
CA VAL A 64 -9.48 17.81 37.94
C VAL A 64 -9.40 18.16 39.42
N GLU A 65 -8.26 18.68 39.89
CA GLU A 65 -8.05 19.14 41.24
C GLU A 65 -9.06 20.23 41.63
N SER A 66 -9.26 21.23 40.78
CA SER A 66 -10.26 22.30 41.02
C SER A 66 -11.69 21.82 41.05
N LEU A 67 -12.03 20.74 40.34
CA LEU A 67 -13.36 20.15 40.33
C LEU A 67 -13.58 19.18 41.49
N GLU A 68 -12.56 18.44 41.91
CA GLU A 68 -12.58 17.56 43.07
C GLU A 68 -12.76 18.34 44.37
N ASP A 69 -12.07 19.44 44.52
CA ASP A 69 -12.22 20.37 45.69
C ASP A 69 -13.64 20.91 45.79
N ARG A 70 -14.38 21.01 44.69
CA ARG A 70 -15.78 21.46 44.66
C ARG A 70 -16.78 20.30 44.74
N SER A 71 -16.35 19.05 44.95
CA SER A 71 -17.17 17.85 44.95
C SER A 71 -18.02 17.71 43.68
N ALA A 72 -17.51 18.18 42.55
CA ALA A 72 -18.21 18.24 41.27
C ALA A 72 -17.84 17.12 40.31
N VAL A 73 -17.04 16.15 40.73
CA VAL A 73 -16.60 15.01 39.91
C VAL A 73 -17.46 13.79 40.22
N TYR A 74 -18.12 13.25 39.18
CA TYR A 74 -18.89 12.02 39.25
C TYR A 74 -18.24 10.95 38.38
N TYR A 75 -17.87 9.84 39.00
CA TYR A 75 -17.30 8.69 38.30
C TYR A 75 -18.42 7.74 37.90
N ILE A 76 -18.57 7.53 36.58
CA ILE A 76 -19.52 6.58 36.02
C ILE A 76 -18.73 5.35 35.56
N GLY A 77 -18.81 4.26 36.32
CA GLY A 77 -18.15 2.98 36.00
C GLY A 77 -18.94 1.83 36.57
N SER A 78 -18.65 0.61 36.10
CA SER A 78 -19.25 -0.60 36.68
C SER A 78 -18.99 -0.66 38.19
N ALA A 79 -20.06 -0.52 38.95
CA ALA A 79 -20.06 -0.38 40.39
C ALA A 79 -19.39 -1.59 41.06
N GLY A 80 -18.15 -1.49 41.43
CA GLY A 80 -17.54 -2.50 42.29
C GLY A 80 -16.03 -2.43 42.47
N GLN A 81 -15.28 -1.87 41.53
CA GLN A 81 -13.81 -1.96 41.53
C GLN A 81 -13.06 -0.62 41.54
N LEU A 82 -13.72 0.52 41.38
CA LEU A 82 -13.08 1.82 41.21
C LEU A 82 -12.91 2.66 42.47
N LYS A 83 -13.23 2.16 43.65
CA LYS A 83 -13.19 2.95 44.88
C LYS A 83 -11.81 3.21 45.48
N ASN A 84 -10.74 2.58 45.00
CA ASN A 84 -9.44 2.66 45.71
C ASN A 84 -8.18 2.89 44.86
N THR A 85 -8.29 3.30 43.59
CA THR A 85 -7.09 3.39 42.72
C THR A 85 -6.98 4.64 41.83
N VAL A 86 -7.51 5.78 42.26
CA VAL A 86 -7.25 7.04 41.58
C VAL A 86 -6.26 7.87 42.40
N LYS A 87 -5.02 7.42 42.46
CA LYS A 87 -3.85 8.26 42.60
C LYS A 87 -2.99 8.05 41.36
N THR A 88 -3.00 9.08 40.53
CA THR A 88 -1.95 9.38 39.52
C THR A 88 -1.18 8.18 38.95
N THR A 89 -1.76 7.50 37.98
CA THR A 89 -0.97 6.61 37.11
C THR A 89 -1.20 7.04 35.68
N ASN A 90 -0.10 7.29 34.98
CA ASN A 90 -0.12 7.59 33.57
C ASN A 90 -0.88 6.51 32.77
N ASP A 91 -1.63 6.88 31.72
CA ASP A 91 -2.32 5.89 30.83
C ASP A 91 -1.35 4.87 30.23
N ASP A 92 -0.08 5.27 30.09
CA ASP A 92 1.00 4.34 29.77
C ASP A 92 1.17 3.26 30.85
N GLU A 93 0.93 3.57 32.13
CA GLU A 93 1.00 2.58 33.21
C GLU A 93 -0.13 1.55 33.19
N MET A 94 -1.28 1.83 32.61
CA MET A 94 -2.33 0.83 32.48
C MET A 94 -1.96 -0.25 31.45
N TYR A 95 -1.43 0.15 30.30
CA TYR A 95 -0.85 -0.80 29.35
C TYR A 95 0.48 -1.37 29.85
N ILE A 96 1.19 -0.68 30.75
CA ILE A 96 2.42 -1.15 31.42
C ILE A 96 2.11 -2.22 32.46
N THR A 97 0.99 -2.17 33.14
CA THR A 97 0.60 -3.13 34.20
C THR A 97 -0.24 -4.29 33.69
N MET A 98 -0.90 -4.17 32.55
CA MET A 98 -1.60 -5.27 31.90
C MET A 98 -0.61 -6.27 31.29
N ASN A 99 -0.90 -7.56 31.44
CA ASN A 99 -0.19 -8.55 30.65
C ASN A 99 -0.50 -8.36 29.17
N PHE A 100 0.36 -8.88 28.32
CA PHE A 100 0.33 -8.62 26.89
C PHE A 100 -0.99 -9.07 26.24
N GLU A 101 -1.53 -10.19 26.66
CA GLU A 101 -2.78 -10.76 26.14
C GLU A 101 -3.99 -9.89 26.50
N GLN A 102 -4.02 -9.34 27.70
CA GLN A 102 -5.05 -8.38 28.13
C GLN A 102 -4.98 -7.08 27.32
N SER A 103 -3.78 -6.59 27.05
CA SER A 103 -3.59 -5.37 26.23
C SER A 103 -4.07 -5.58 24.79
N ILE A 104 -3.79 -6.74 24.19
CA ILE A 104 -4.29 -7.09 22.86
C ILE A 104 -5.82 -7.22 22.87
N GLN A 105 -6.38 -7.86 23.89
CA GLN A 105 -7.82 -8.01 24.01
C GLN A 105 -8.49 -6.65 24.16
N GLU A 106 -7.92 -5.74 24.93
CA GLU A 106 -8.45 -4.39 25.10
C GLU A 106 -8.39 -3.58 23.80
N ALA A 107 -7.27 -3.61 23.07
CA ALA A 107 -7.17 -2.99 21.75
C ALA A 107 -8.21 -3.56 20.77
N SER A 108 -8.47 -4.87 20.83
CA SER A 108 -9.51 -5.52 20.03
C SER A 108 -10.90 -5.06 20.42
N ASN A 109 -11.20 -4.96 21.72
CA ASN A 109 -12.49 -4.50 22.23
C ASN A 109 -12.75 -3.05 21.80
N ILE A 110 -11.78 -2.17 21.98
CA ILE A 110 -11.87 -0.75 21.60
C ILE A 110 -12.13 -0.63 20.09
N MET A 111 -11.53 -1.47 19.28
CA MET A 111 -11.76 -1.50 17.84
C MET A 111 -13.21 -1.91 17.50
N GLU A 112 -13.82 -2.81 18.27
CA GLU A 112 -15.23 -3.21 18.09
C GLU A 112 -16.21 -2.07 18.42
N PHE A 113 -15.81 -1.16 19.28
CA PHE A 113 -16.56 0.09 19.57
C PHE A 113 -16.28 1.22 18.56
N LEU A 114 -15.65 0.91 17.41
CA LEU A 114 -15.34 1.85 16.32
C LEU A 114 -14.37 3.00 16.70
N ASP A 115 -13.69 2.92 17.82
CA ASP A 115 -12.64 3.87 18.19
C ASP A 115 -11.26 3.39 17.67
N PHE A 116 -11.09 3.47 16.37
CA PHE A 116 -9.88 2.97 15.70
C PHE A 116 -8.61 3.74 16.09
N GLU A 117 -8.73 5.04 16.41
CA GLU A 117 -7.58 5.83 16.83
C GLU A 117 -7.10 5.43 18.24
N GLN A 118 -8.01 5.13 19.15
CA GLN A 118 -7.65 4.63 20.46
C GLN A 118 -7.08 3.21 20.39
N ALA A 119 -7.69 2.35 19.58
CA ALA A 119 -7.15 1.00 19.31
C ALA A 119 -5.72 1.06 18.76
N LYS A 120 -5.44 1.98 17.85
CA LYS A 120 -4.11 2.21 17.29
C LYS A 120 -3.11 2.68 18.35
N ARG A 121 -3.51 3.58 19.24
CA ARG A 121 -2.64 4.00 20.37
C ARG A 121 -2.25 2.80 21.23
N GLY A 122 -3.22 1.96 21.59
CA GLY A 122 -2.96 0.71 22.29
C GLY A 122 -1.97 -0.18 21.55
N CYS A 123 -2.17 -0.38 20.25
CA CYS A 123 -1.26 -1.17 19.41
C CYS A 123 0.16 -0.57 19.35
N ARG A 124 0.31 0.76 19.26
CA ARG A 124 1.62 1.42 19.29
C ARG A 124 2.36 1.26 20.62
N ILE A 125 1.65 1.33 21.73
CA ILE A 125 2.23 1.10 23.07
C ILE A 125 2.71 -0.35 23.17
N ILE A 126 1.92 -1.31 22.68
CA ILE A 126 2.30 -2.72 22.63
C ILE A 126 3.54 -2.92 21.73
N GLU A 127 3.58 -2.28 20.54
CA GLU A 127 4.72 -2.32 19.63
C GLU A 127 5.99 -1.74 20.27
N HIS A 128 5.86 -0.63 20.99
CA HIS A 128 6.97 -0.02 21.72
C HIS A 128 7.52 -0.94 22.81
N LYS A 129 6.65 -1.57 23.59
CA LYS A 129 7.07 -2.57 24.58
C LYS A 129 7.82 -3.73 23.95
N LEU A 130 7.33 -4.24 22.80
CA LEU A 130 7.99 -5.30 22.05
C LEU A 130 9.41 -4.93 21.60
N LYS A 131 9.66 -3.67 21.25
CA LYS A 131 10.95 -3.20 20.74
C LYS A 131 11.97 -2.86 21.82
N PHE A 132 11.52 -2.46 22.99
CA PHE A 132 12.39 -1.84 24.02
C PHE A 132 12.35 -2.51 25.40
N GLU A 133 11.46 -3.43 25.63
CA GLU A 133 11.41 -4.22 26.85
C GLU A 133 11.70 -5.67 26.48
N ASP A 134 12.60 -6.35 27.23
CA ASP A 134 12.88 -7.79 27.09
C ASP A 134 11.67 -8.64 27.57
N ALA A 135 10.47 -8.32 27.11
CA ALA A 135 9.25 -9.03 27.45
C ALA A 135 9.11 -10.27 26.57
N TRP A 136 9.15 -11.43 27.18
CA TRP A 136 8.85 -12.68 26.47
C TRP A 136 7.36 -12.75 26.14
N ILE A 137 7.07 -12.92 24.86
CA ILE A 137 5.72 -13.06 24.33
C ILE A 137 5.65 -14.36 23.57
N ASP A 138 4.61 -15.12 23.81
CA ASP A 138 4.35 -16.32 23.02
C ASP A 138 3.94 -15.95 21.58
N GLU A 139 4.34 -16.78 20.63
CA GLU A 139 4.10 -16.55 19.21
C GLU A 139 2.59 -16.46 18.85
N LYS A 140 1.72 -17.13 19.63
CA LYS A 140 0.26 -17.07 19.39
C LYS A 140 -0.29 -15.68 19.72
N SER A 141 0.11 -15.10 20.85
CA SER A 141 -0.26 -13.75 21.24
C SER A 141 0.33 -12.72 20.28
N LEU A 142 1.55 -12.94 19.80
CA LEU A 142 2.20 -12.07 18.81
C LEU A 142 1.47 -12.11 17.46
N ARG A 143 1.07 -13.28 16.97
CA ARG A 143 0.23 -13.40 15.76
C ARG A 143 -1.10 -12.65 15.92
N ARG A 144 -1.76 -12.80 17.07
CA ARG A 144 -3.01 -12.09 17.36
C ARG A 144 -2.81 -10.57 17.38
N PHE A 145 -1.73 -10.10 17.95
CA PHE A 145 -1.36 -8.68 17.94
C PHE A 145 -1.23 -8.14 16.52
N TYR A 146 -0.47 -8.79 15.66
CA TYR A 146 -0.30 -8.35 14.28
C TYR A 146 -1.61 -8.32 13.51
N MET A 147 -2.52 -9.28 13.74
CA MET A 147 -3.86 -9.27 13.14
C MET A 147 -4.69 -8.05 13.58
N VAL A 148 -4.75 -7.76 14.89
CA VAL A 148 -5.50 -6.61 15.42
C VAL A 148 -4.93 -5.31 14.91
N TYR A 149 -3.60 -5.17 14.95
CA TYR A 149 -2.94 -3.94 14.50
C TYR A 149 -3.05 -3.72 12.99
N ALA A 150 -2.89 -4.77 12.19
CA ALA A 150 -3.08 -4.68 10.74
C ALA A 150 -4.51 -4.27 10.39
N ARG A 151 -5.53 -4.86 11.03
CA ARG A 151 -6.93 -4.50 10.82
C ARG A 151 -7.20 -3.05 11.21
N THR A 152 -6.70 -2.60 12.35
CA THR A 152 -6.82 -1.20 12.79
C THR A 152 -6.18 -0.24 11.80
N SER A 153 -4.99 -0.58 11.29
CA SER A 153 -4.28 0.22 10.29
C SER A 153 -5.03 0.30 8.96
N VAL A 154 -5.66 -0.80 8.51
CA VAL A 154 -6.53 -0.80 7.31
C VAL A 154 -7.69 0.17 7.48
N LEU A 155 -8.39 0.11 8.62
CA LEU A 155 -9.57 0.93 8.88
C LEU A 155 -9.24 2.43 9.02
N LEU A 156 -8.01 2.75 9.39
CA LEU A 156 -7.48 4.12 9.43
C LEU A 156 -6.81 4.57 8.12
N GLY A 157 -6.81 3.73 7.09
CA GLY A 157 -6.21 4.06 5.80
C GLY A 157 -4.68 3.96 5.76
N GLU A 158 -4.03 3.42 6.79
CA GLU A 158 -2.56 3.26 6.90
C GLU A 158 -2.09 1.98 6.20
N MET A 159 -2.27 1.91 4.88
CA MET A 159 -2.08 0.67 4.11
C MET A 159 -0.66 0.13 4.14
N SER A 160 0.37 1.00 4.13
CA SER A 160 1.77 0.59 4.21
C SER A 160 2.05 -0.15 5.52
N LYS A 161 1.56 0.38 6.64
CA LYS A 161 1.71 -0.25 7.96
C LYS A 161 0.92 -1.57 8.04
N ALA A 162 -0.29 -1.60 7.50
CA ALA A 162 -1.10 -2.82 7.46
C ALA A 162 -0.42 -3.96 6.69
N ILE A 163 0.23 -3.65 5.57
CA ILE A 163 0.98 -4.63 4.77
C ILE A 163 2.24 -5.11 5.52
N GLU A 164 2.99 -4.19 6.13
CA GLU A 164 4.15 -4.53 6.97
C GLU A 164 3.74 -5.54 8.05
N LEU A 165 2.71 -5.24 8.83
CA LEU A 165 2.20 -6.10 9.90
C LEU A 165 1.67 -7.45 9.37
N THR A 166 1.08 -7.46 8.18
CA THR A 166 0.65 -8.69 7.52
C THR A 166 1.85 -9.57 7.14
N ASN A 167 2.96 -8.98 6.72
CA ASN A 167 4.19 -9.69 6.41
C ASN A 167 4.89 -10.21 7.69
N GLU A 168 4.88 -9.42 8.77
CA GLU A 168 5.36 -9.87 10.09
C GLU A 168 4.55 -11.08 10.59
N PHE A 169 3.22 -11.04 10.43
CA PHE A 169 2.38 -12.21 10.72
C PHE A 169 2.79 -13.44 9.91
N LYS A 170 3.09 -13.27 8.61
CA LYS A 170 3.53 -14.36 7.74
C LYS A 170 4.80 -15.03 8.24
N ALA A 171 5.76 -14.24 8.73
CA ALA A 171 7.04 -14.76 9.26
C ALA A 171 6.87 -15.65 10.50
N LEU A 172 5.75 -15.56 11.19
CA LEU A 172 5.43 -16.33 12.39
C LEU A 172 4.50 -17.52 12.14
N ILE A 173 4.26 -17.90 10.89
CA ILE A 173 3.40 -19.06 10.57
C ILE A 173 4.15 -20.35 10.97
N PRO A 174 3.59 -21.18 11.85
CA PRO A 174 4.23 -22.41 12.28
C PRO A 174 4.17 -23.47 11.18
N GLU A 175 5.16 -24.38 11.16
CA GLU A 175 5.15 -25.51 10.22
C GLU A 175 3.98 -26.47 10.47
N ASN A 176 3.63 -26.67 11.73
CA ASN A 176 2.43 -27.41 12.11
C ASN A 176 1.23 -26.45 12.11
N ASP A 177 0.15 -26.82 11.45
CA ASP A 177 -1.05 -25.98 11.27
C ASP A 177 -0.84 -24.78 10.34
N SER A 178 0.05 -24.93 9.36
CA SER A 178 0.42 -23.90 8.39
C SER A 178 -0.79 -23.46 7.55
N GLU A 179 -1.69 -24.39 7.21
CA GLU A 179 -2.85 -24.15 6.37
C GLU A 179 -3.84 -23.17 7.03
N HIS A 180 -4.11 -23.34 8.33
CA HIS A 180 -4.96 -22.45 9.11
C HIS A 180 -4.39 -21.00 9.09
N TYR A 181 -3.12 -20.84 9.40
CA TYR A 181 -2.48 -19.52 9.44
C TYR A 181 -2.23 -18.91 8.05
N LEU A 182 -2.00 -19.73 7.03
CA LEU A 182 -1.93 -19.25 5.64
C LEU A 182 -3.27 -18.72 5.17
N SER A 183 -4.37 -19.37 5.51
CA SER A 183 -5.71 -18.85 5.25
C SER A 183 -5.90 -17.46 5.87
N LEU A 184 -5.55 -17.29 7.15
CA LEU A 184 -5.64 -15.99 7.83
C LEU A 184 -4.72 -14.93 7.19
N TYR A 185 -3.50 -15.30 6.81
CA TYR A 185 -2.58 -14.41 6.11
C TYR A 185 -3.16 -13.89 4.80
N TYR A 186 -3.68 -14.79 3.96
CA TYR A 186 -4.27 -14.39 2.69
C TYR A 186 -5.58 -13.61 2.86
N PHE A 187 -6.34 -13.89 3.91
CA PHE A 187 -7.50 -13.08 4.29
C PHE A 187 -7.09 -11.64 4.63
N MET A 188 -6.09 -11.44 5.47
CA MET A 188 -5.55 -10.12 5.81
C MET A 188 -5.01 -9.40 4.58
N LYS A 189 -4.23 -10.09 3.76
CA LYS A 189 -3.64 -9.57 2.52
C LYS A 189 -4.72 -9.17 1.51
N GLY A 190 -5.74 -9.99 1.36
CA GLY A 190 -6.90 -9.71 0.52
C GLY A 190 -7.66 -8.48 1.01
N THR A 191 -7.84 -8.33 2.32
CA THR A 191 -8.45 -7.15 2.93
C THR A 191 -7.62 -5.89 2.64
N CYS A 192 -6.30 -5.94 2.80
CA CYS A 192 -5.43 -4.81 2.47
C CYS A 192 -5.55 -4.41 0.98
N TYR A 193 -5.54 -5.37 0.07
CA TYR A 193 -5.70 -5.10 -1.36
C TYR A 193 -7.08 -4.55 -1.71
N MET A 194 -8.14 -5.05 -1.06
CA MET A 194 -9.49 -4.56 -1.23
C MET A 194 -9.58 -3.06 -0.90
N TYR A 195 -9.07 -2.66 0.26
CA TYR A 195 -9.05 -1.25 0.66
C TYR A 195 -8.11 -0.37 -0.18
N GLN A 196 -7.12 -0.97 -0.86
CA GLN A 196 -6.31 -0.27 -1.86
C GLN A 196 -6.99 -0.15 -3.23
N GLY A 197 -8.18 -0.72 -3.41
CA GLY A 197 -8.85 -0.81 -4.71
C GLY A 197 -8.19 -1.80 -5.69
N LYS A 198 -7.25 -2.64 -5.25
CA LYS A 198 -6.58 -3.67 -6.07
C LYS A 198 -7.41 -4.95 -6.08
N LEU A 199 -8.61 -4.86 -6.68
CA LEU A 199 -9.65 -5.89 -6.55
C LEU A 199 -9.24 -7.25 -7.11
N GLU A 200 -8.46 -7.30 -8.18
CA GLU A 200 -7.93 -8.54 -8.75
C GLU A 200 -6.96 -9.24 -7.78
N LYS A 201 -5.99 -8.48 -7.23
CA LYS A 201 -5.06 -9.02 -6.21
C LYS A 201 -5.81 -9.42 -4.94
N ALA A 202 -6.85 -8.67 -4.57
CA ALA A 202 -7.74 -9.01 -3.47
C ALA A 202 -8.49 -10.32 -3.74
N GLY A 203 -9.07 -10.47 -4.93
CA GLY A 203 -9.77 -11.68 -5.36
C GLY A 203 -8.88 -12.93 -5.37
N ASN A 204 -7.66 -12.80 -5.91
CA ASN A 204 -6.67 -13.89 -5.90
C ASN A 204 -6.29 -14.26 -4.46
N SER A 205 -6.15 -13.27 -3.57
CA SER A 205 -5.86 -13.52 -2.15
C SER A 205 -7.04 -14.17 -1.43
N ALA A 206 -8.28 -13.74 -1.71
CA ALA A 206 -9.47 -14.35 -1.16
C ALA A 206 -9.63 -15.83 -1.60
N LYS A 207 -9.31 -16.12 -2.87
CA LYS A 207 -9.27 -17.49 -3.37
C LYS A 207 -8.22 -18.32 -2.63
N SER A 208 -7.00 -17.80 -2.47
CA SER A 208 -5.95 -18.50 -1.72
C SER A 208 -6.37 -18.72 -0.25
N ALA A 209 -7.02 -17.72 0.38
CA ALA A 209 -7.55 -17.87 1.73
C ALA A 209 -8.57 -19.00 1.82
N TYR A 210 -9.46 -19.11 0.83
CA TYR A 210 -10.44 -20.17 0.73
C TYR A 210 -9.78 -21.55 0.55
N ASP A 211 -8.85 -21.69 -0.40
CA ASP A 211 -8.16 -22.94 -0.69
C ASP A 211 -7.43 -23.48 0.56
N TYR A 212 -6.72 -22.62 1.31
CA TYR A 212 -6.07 -23.01 2.55
C TYR A 212 -7.07 -23.28 3.69
N ALA A 213 -8.20 -22.59 3.75
CA ALA A 213 -9.24 -22.86 4.74
C ALA A 213 -9.87 -24.25 4.54
N VAL A 214 -10.06 -24.65 3.28
CA VAL A 214 -10.55 -26.00 2.93
C VAL A 214 -9.52 -27.06 3.33
N LEU A 215 -8.23 -26.82 3.09
CA LEU A 215 -7.15 -27.73 3.50
C LEU A 215 -7.04 -27.85 5.02
N ALA A 216 -7.33 -26.77 5.76
CA ALA A 216 -7.35 -26.75 7.23
C ALA A 216 -8.64 -27.37 7.81
N GLU A 217 -9.61 -27.76 6.98
CA GLU A 217 -10.92 -28.24 7.39
C GLU A 217 -11.64 -27.33 8.41
N ASP A 218 -11.43 -25.99 8.29
CA ASP A 218 -11.98 -24.98 9.21
C ASP A 218 -13.15 -24.25 8.58
N ASP A 219 -14.36 -24.62 8.95
CA ASP A 219 -15.63 -24.05 8.44
C ASP A 219 -15.73 -22.53 8.67
N ILE A 220 -15.12 -22.02 9.75
CA ILE A 220 -15.16 -20.58 10.06
C ILE A 220 -14.24 -19.81 9.10
N LEU A 221 -13.07 -20.34 8.80
CA LEU A 221 -12.15 -19.73 7.85
C LEU A 221 -12.68 -19.81 6.42
N ILE A 222 -13.30 -20.91 6.04
CA ILE A 222 -14.00 -21.07 4.75
C ILE A 222 -15.03 -19.95 4.63
N PHE A 223 -15.89 -19.79 5.65
CA PHE A 223 -16.90 -18.75 5.65
C PHE A 223 -16.30 -17.33 5.59
N LYS A 224 -15.23 -17.05 6.35
CA LYS A 224 -14.54 -15.74 6.29
C LYS A 224 -13.98 -15.44 4.90
N ALA A 225 -13.41 -16.43 4.22
CA ALA A 225 -12.87 -16.27 2.87
C ALA A 225 -13.98 -16.04 1.83
N GLU A 226 -15.11 -16.74 1.95
CA GLU A 226 -16.32 -16.49 1.16
C GLU A 226 -16.84 -15.07 1.38
N LEU A 227 -16.94 -14.64 2.63
CA LEU A 227 -17.38 -13.30 2.99
C LEU A 227 -16.44 -12.23 2.42
N LEU A 228 -15.12 -12.45 2.47
CA LEU A 228 -14.15 -11.55 1.85
C LEU A 228 -14.36 -11.45 0.33
N SER A 229 -14.64 -12.57 -0.33
CA SER A 229 -14.95 -12.58 -1.77
C SER A 229 -16.22 -11.78 -2.09
N VAL A 230 -17.23 -11.86 -1.26
CA VAL A 230 -18.45 -11.04 -1.37
C VAL A 230 -18.11 -9.56 -1.13
N MET A 231 -17.38 -9.25 -0.07
CA MET A 231 -16.98 -7.88 0.25
C MET A 231 -16.13 -7.25 -0.86
N ILE A 232 -15.24 -8.01 -1.50
CA ILE A 232 -14.45 -7.54 -2.65
C ILE A 232 -15.38 -7.21 -3.83
N LYS A 233 -16.34 -8.04 -4.11
CA LYS A 233 -17.36 -7.77 -5.11
C LYS A 233 -18.20 -6.54 -4.73
N MET A 234 -18.57 -6.41 -3.47
CA MET A 234 -19.28 -5.24 -2.95
C MET A 234 -18.39 -3.99 -2.94
N SER A 235 -17.09 -4.09 -2.59
CA SER A 235 -16.20 -2.98 -2.57
C SER A 235 -16.00 -2.39 -3.96
N GLY A 236 -16.03 -3.21 -5.05
CA GLY A 236 -16.29 -2.77 -6.40
C GLY A 236 -17.54 -1.87 -6.48
N TRP A 237 -18.41 -1.70 -5.47
CA TRP A 237 -19.69 -1.01 -5.49
C TRP A 237 -19.82 0.14 -4.50
N TYR A 238 -19.00 0.17 -3.49
CA TYR A 238 -19.07 1.21 -2.44
C TYR A 238 -19.04 2.63 -2.99
N ASN A 239 -18.63 2.74 -4.22
CA ASN A 239 -18.48 4.00 -4.90
C ASN A 239 -19.41 4.20 -6.11
N ILE A 240 -20.28 3.26 -6.46
CA ILE A 240 -21.23 3.43 -7.54
C ILE A 240 -22.57 3.86 -6.98
N PHE A 241 -22.82 5.14 -7.02
CA PHE A 241 -24.15 5.68 -6.76
C PHE A 241 -25.19 5.23 -7.78
N PHE A 242 -24.81 4.63 -8.93
CA PHE A 242 -25.69 4.47 -10.06
C PHE A 242 -25.59 3.16 -10.87
N CYS A 243 -24.86 2.17 -10.45
CA CYS A 243 -24.82 0.90 -11.19
C CYS A 243 -25.37 -0.24 -10.38
N VAL A 244 -26.49 -0.74 -10.82
CA VAL A 244 -27.08 -1.99 -10.40
C VAL A 244 -26.40 -3.11 -11.20
N GLN A 245 -25.22 -3.55 -10.73
CA GLN A 245 -24.66 -4.81 -11.19
C GLN A 245 -24.89 -5.85 -10.11
N ASP A 246 -25.28 -6.93 -10.56
CA ASP A 246 -25.69 -8.14 -9.90
C ASP A 246 -24.56 -8.74 -9.03
N ILE A 247 -24.62 -8.59 -7.72
CA ILE A 247 -23.82 -9.43 -6.82
C ILE A 247 -24.72 -10.59 -6.39
N PRO A 248 -24.37 -11.81 -6.76
CA PRO A 248 -25.04 -12.96 -6.20
C PRO A 248 -24.60 -13.12 -4.74
N VAL A 249 -25.33 -12.54 -3.83
CA VAL A 249 -25.31 -12.95 -2.44
C VAL A 249 -26.28 -14.13 -2.35
N SER A 250 -25.75 -15.34 -2.28
CA SER A 250 -26.58 -16.52 -2.19
C SER A 250 -27.33 -16.54 -0.86
N ASP A 251 -28.54 -17.06 -0.86
CA ASP A 251 -29.31 -17.29 0.37
C ASP A 251 -28.51 -18.10 1.40
N GLU A 252 -27.58 -18.94 0.94
CA GLU A 252 -26.66 -19.72 1.76
C GLU A 252 -25.72 -18.82 2.59
N ILE A 253 -25.22 -17.74 2.02
CA ILE A 253 -24.38 -16.77 2.76
C ILE A 253 -25.22 -16.05 3.80
N ILE A 254 -26.44 -15.64 3.46
CA ILE A 254 -27.37 -15.01 4.40
C ILE A 254 -27.70 -15.95 5.56
N GLU A 255 -27.98 -17.20 5.28
CA GLU A 255 -28.24 -18.22 6.31
C GLU A 255 -27.04 -18.47 7.22
N LYS A 256 -25.82 -18.52 6.66
CA LYS A 256 -24.56 -18.62 7.43
C LYS A 256 -24.38 -17.41 8.35
N LEU A 257 -24.63 -16.20 7.86
CA LEU A 257 -24.54 -14.96 8.66
C LEU A 257 -25.53 -14.96 9.82
N ILE A 258 -26.77 -15.42 9.58
CA ILE A 258 -27.80 -15.55 10.61
C ILE A 258 -27.37 -16.61 11.64
N LYS A 259 -26.92 -17.78 11.20
CA LYS A 259 -26.47 -18.88 12.06
C LYS A 259 -25.31 -18.47 12.97
N HIS A 260 -24.36 -17.71 12.47
CA HIS A 260 -23.19 -17.27 13.23
C HIS A 260 -23.40 -15.95 14.00
N GLY A 261 -24.58 -15.34 13.89
CA GLY A 261 -24.92 -14.11 14.61
C GLY A 261 -24.20 -12.85 14.09
N TYR A 262 -23.68 -12.84 12.86
CA TYR A 262 -22.99 -11.71 12.26
C TYR A 262 -23.96 -10.63 11.74
N ARG A 263 -24.74 -10.05 12.65
CA ARG A 263 -25.80 -9.08 12.31
C ARG A 263 -25.30 -7.83 11.60
N ASN A 264 -24.09 -7.34 11.94
CA ASN A 264 -23.48 -6.20 11.25
C ASN A 264 -23.27 -6.48 9.76
N TYR A 265 -22.67 -7.62 9.42
CA TYR A 265 -22.47 -8.00 8.03
C TYR A 265 -23.79 -8.25 7.29
N LEU A 266 -24.77 -8.81 7.98
CA LEU A 266 -26.10 -9.02 7.42
C LEU A 266 -26.77 -7.67 7.11
N ALA A 267 -26.66 -6.67 8.00
CA ALA A 267 -27.16 -5.32 7.75
C ALA A 267 -26.46 -4.68 6.55
N HIS A 268 -25.13 -4.80 6.46
CA HIS A 268 -24.37 -4.35 5.30
C HIS A 268 -24.84 -5.00 3.99
N ILE A 269 -25.06 -6.32 3.98
CA ILE A 269 -25.55 -7.03 2.79
C ILE A 269 -26.92 -6.50 2.38
N TYR A 270 -27.87 -6.34 3.29
CA TYR A 270 -29.19 -5.81 2.97
C TYR A 270 -29.15 -4.35 2.47
N ILE A 271 -28.18 -3.55 2.92
CA ILE A 271 -28.07 -2.13 2.51
C ILE A 271 -27.28 -2.00 1.20
N TYR A 272 -26.29 -2.85 0.98
CA TYR A 272 -25.34 -2.65 -0.11
C TYR A 272 -25.34 -3.75 -1.17
N ALA A 273 -25.75 -4.97 -0.87
CA ALA A 273 -25.82 -6.06 -1.82
C ALA A 273 -27.24 -6.26 -2.36
N TYR A 274 -27.34 -6.55 -3.63
CA TYR A 274 -28.59 -6.75 -4.32
C TYR A 274 -28.69 -8.18 -4.88
N ASP A 275 -29.90 -8.78 -4.76
CA ASP A 275 -30.16 -10.11 -5.30
C ASP A 275 -30.49 -10.07 -6.79
N ASN A 276 -29.77 -10.88 -7.55
CA ASN A 276 -29.65 -10.89 -8.98
C ASN A 276 -30.52 -11.82 -9.74
N SER A 277 -31.42 -12.41 -9.16
CA SER A 277 -32.23 -13.37 -9.89
C SER A 277 -33.08 -12.78 -11.04
N ARG A 278 -32.98 -11.47 -11.31
CA ARG A 278 -33.79 -10.79 -12.32
C ARG A 278 -33.03 -9.79 -13.17
N ASP A 279 -33.18 -9.93 -14.49
CA ASP A 279 -32.81 -8.97 -15.53
C ASP A 279 -33.44 -7.57 -15.27
N VAL A 280 -32.89 -6.79 -14.36
CA VAL A 280 -33.43 -5.49 -13.91
C VAL A 280 -33.29 -4.43 -14.99
N VAL A 281 -32.40 -4.63 -15.95
CA VAL A 281 -32.15 -3.65 -17.04
C VAL A 281 -33.29 -3.58 -18.05
N LYS A 282 -34.27 -4.49 -18.02
CA LYS A 282 -35.36 -4.52 -19.03
C LYS A 282 -36.77 -4.29 -18.54
N GLN A 283 -37.02 -4.23 -17.24
CA GLN A 283 -38.37 -3.98 -16.72
C GLN A 283 -38.37 -2.97 -15.60
N SER A 284 -39.05 -1.85 -15.84
CA SER A 284 -39.39 -0.73 -14.93
C SER A 284 -38.63 -0.68 -13.59
N PHE A 285 -37.86 0.35 -13.43
CA PHE A 285 -36.94 0.73 -12.35
C PHE A 285 -37.45 0.63 -10.89
N TYR A 286 -38.66 0.18 -10.65
CA TYR A 286 -39.23 -0.01 -9.32
C TYR A 286 -39.37 -1.49 -9.00
N ASP A 287 -38.43 -2.02 -8.22
CA ASP A 287 -38.61 -3.32 -7.59
C ASP A 287 -38.91 -3.12 -6.08
N GLU A 288 -40.14 -3.42 -5.70
CA GLU A 288 -40.62 -3.42 -4.31
C GLU A 288 -39.75 -4.33 -3.41
N SER A 289 -39.02 -5.28 -3.98
CA SER A 289 -38.09 -6.15 -3.28
C SER A 289 -36.86 -5.41 -2.77
N LEU A 290 -36.32 -4.46 -3.53
CA LEU A 290 -35.19 -3.61 -3.15
C LEU A 290 -35.53 -2.72 -1.95
N LEU A 291 -36.68 -2.10 -1.98
CA LEU A 291 -37.15 -1.29 -0.85
C LEU A 291 -37.30 -2.16 0.42
N LYS A 292 -37.75 -3.40 0.27
CA LYS A 292 -37.81 -4.37 1.38
C LYS A 292 -36.42 -4.70 1.92
N HIS A 293 -35.42 -4.91 1.05
CA HIS A 293 -34.04 -5.18 1.46
C HIS A 293 -33.48 -4.00 2.24
N PHE A 294 -33.56 -2.79 1.72
CA PHE A 294 -33.08 -1.60 2.41
C PHE A 294 -33.81 -1.34 3.72
N THR A 295 -35.13 -1.59 3.78
CA THR A 295 -35.93 -1.47 5.01
C THR A 295 -35.48 -2.50 6.05
N LYS A 296 -35.22 -3.75 5.63
CA LYS A 296 -34.72 -4.80 6.52
C LYS A 296 -33.31 -4.50 7.03
N GLY A 297 -32.43 -3.97 6.16
CA GLY A 297 -31.11 -3.45 6.55
C GLY A 297 -31.22 -2.33 7.58
N LEU A 298 -32.12 -1.39 7.36
CA LEU A 298 -32.41 -0.28 8.27
C LEU A 298 -32.90 -0.78 9.65
N GLU A 299 -33.81 -1.74 9.67
CA GLU A 299 -34.30 -2.32 10.93
C GLU A 299 -33.16 -3.00 11.70
N LEU A 300 -32.35 -3.81 11.03
CA LEU A 300 -31.18 -4.44 11.63
C LEU A 300 -30.16 -3.42 12.12
N ALA A 301 -29.88 -2.38 11.34
CA ALA A 301 -28.94 -1.32 11.73
C ALA A 301 -29.43 -0.60 13.01
N LYS A 302 -30.72 -0.35 13.13
CA LYS A 302 -31.35 0.22 14.35
C LYS A 302 -31.27 -0.73 15.54
N GLU A 303 -31.53 -2.02 15.35
CA GLU A 303 -31.43 -3.05 16.41
C GLU A 303 -30.01 -3.18 16.94
N ILE A 304 -28.99 -3.06 16.07
CA ILE A 304 -27.58 -3.17 16.42
C ILE A 304 -27.08 -1.86 17.08
N GLY A 305 -27.78 -0.75 16.86
CA GLY A 305 -27.34 0.60 17.27
C GLY A 305 -26.22 1.16 16.40
N ASN A 306 -26.07 0.68 15.14
CA ASN A 306 -25.06 1.18 14.21
C ASN A 306 -25.62 2.39 13.45
N GLU A 307 -25.34 3.59 13.94
CA GLU A 307 -25.87 4.86 13.44
C GLU A 307 -25.40 5.14 12.00
N GLN A 308 -24.17 4.76 11.66
CA GLN A 308 -23.67 4.91 10.29
C GLN A 308 -24.47 4.07 9.30
N LEU A 309 -24.74 2.81 9.62
CA LEU A 309 -25.57 1.96 8.77
C LEU A 309 -27.02 2.43 8.67
N VAL A 310 -27.56 3.03 9.73
CA VAL A 310 -28.89 3.64 9.69
C VAL A 310 -28.92 4.80 8.71
N TYR A 311 -27.90 5.66 8.76
CA TYR A 311 -27.74 6.77 7.79
C TYR A 311 -27.61 6.25 6.36
N ASP A 312 -26.73 5.26 6.15
CA ASP A 312 -26.48 4.67 4.83
C ASP A 312 -27.76 4.03 4.26
N ALA A 313 -28.55 3.33 5.09
CA ALA A 313 -29.84 2.76 4.68
C ALA A 313 -30.82 3.86 4.25
N TYR A 314 -30.91 4.97 4.99
CA TYR A 314 -31.73 6.10 4.58
C TYR A 314 -31.27 6.67 3.23
N GLN A 315 -29.95 6.86 3.04
CA GLN A 315 -29.40 7.37 1.77
C GLN A 315 -29.74 6.43 0.59
N LYS A 316 -29.68 5.11 0.80
CA LYS A 316 -30.07 4.13 -0.23
C LYS A 316 -31.55 4.21 -0.59
N ILE A 317 -32.42 4.39 0.40
CA ILE A 317 -33.86 4.56 0.17
C ILE A 317 -34.12 5.87 -0.60
N ILE A 318 -33.47 6.96 -0.21
CA ILE A 318 -33.57 8.26 -0.90
C ILE A 318 -33.13 8.11 -2.37
N MET A 319 -31.99 7.47 -2.59
CA MET A 319 -31.46 7.24 -3.92
C MET A 319 -32.43 6.41 -4.77
N LEU A 320 -32.90 5.27 -4.26
CA LEU A 320 -33.85 4.42 -4.97
C LEU A 320 -35.13 5.18 -5.31
N ALA A 321 -35.69 5.89 -4.36
CA ALA A 321 -36.90 6.67 -4.57
C ALA A 321 -36.69 7.81 -5.60
N SER A 322 -35.53 8.47 -5.56
CA SER A 322 -35.20 9.53 -6.54
C SER A 322 -35.03 8.96 -7.96
N THR A 323 -34.31 7.84 -8.10
CA THR A 323 -34.08 7.21 -9.43
C THR A 323 -35.36 6.60 -10.02
N THR A 324 -36.27 6.13 -9.17
CA THR A 324 -37.57 5.57 -9.62
C THR A 324 -38.64 6.65 -9.79
N GLY A 325 -38.32 7.94 -9.56
CA GLY A 325 -39.24 9.04 -9.70
C GLY A 325 -40.30 9.11 -8.59
N LEU A 326 -40.08 8.47 -7.46
CA LEU A 326 -40.91 8.58 -6.24
C LEU A 326 -40.41 9.73 -5.37
N ASN A 327 -40.39 10.93 -5.93
CA ASN A 327 -39.71 12.07 -5.32
C ASN A 327 -40.34 12.48 -3.96
N GLU A 328 -41.63 12.25 -3.76
CA GLU A 328 -42.30 12.47 -2.48
C GLU A 328 -41.75 11.53 -1.38
N ILE A 329 -41.46 10.28 -1.74
CA ILE A 329 -40.84 9.31 -0.83
C ILE A 329 -39.41 9.70 -0.57
N ALA A 330 -38.65 10.06 -1.62
CA ALA A 330 -37.30 10.55 -1.47
C ALA A 330 -37.23 11.73 -0.51
N PHE A 331 -38.10 12.71 -0.72
CA PHE A 331 -38.16 13.91 0.12
C PHE A 331 -38.57 13.60 1.57
N LEU A 332 -39.53 12.71 1.77
CA LEU A 332 -39.93 12.25 3.11
C LEU A 332 -38.74 11.64 3.87
N TYR A 333 -37.95 10.79 3.18
CA TYR A 333 -36.81 10.16 3.80
C TYR A 333 -35.63 11.13 4.01
N VAL A 334 -35.43 12.14 3.18
CA VAL A 334 -34.47 13.21 3.43
C VAL A 334 -34.81 13.96 4.73
N ILE A 335 -36.08 14.29 4.96
CA ILE A 335 -36.53 14.94 6.20
C ILE A 335 -36.33 14.00 7.40
N ARG A 336 -36.66 12.72 7.28
CA ARG A 336 -36.42 11.72 8.35
C ARG A 336 -34.94 11.57 8.66
N THR A 337 -34.08 11.61 7.66
CA THR A 337 -32.63 11.58 7.84
C THR A 337 -32.16 12.82 8.60
N TYR A 338 -32.64 14.00 8.20
CA TYR A 338 -32.35 15.25 8.91
C TYR A 338 -32.78 15.15 10.40
N GLU A 339 -33.99 14.69 10.69
CA GLU A 339 -34.48 14.53 12.07
C GLU A 339 -33.66 13.52 12.87
N PHE A 340 -33.23 12.44 12.23
CA PHE A 340 -32.34 11.45 12.85
C PHE A 340 -30.98 12.04 13.14
N MET A 341 -30.39 12.77 12.19
CA MET A 341 -29.01 13.26 12.25
C MET A 341 -28.86 14.56 13.05
N LYS A 342 -29.89 15.32 13.29
CA LYS A 342 -29.80 16.61 13.99
C LYS A 342 -29.18 16.53 15.40
N GLY A 343 -29.13 15.33 16.00
CA GLY A 343 -28.49 15.07 17.30
C GLY A 343 -27.09 14.47 17.19
N HIS A 344 -26.60 14.14 16.00
CA HIS A 344 -25.42 13.29 15.83
C HIS A 344 -24.16 14.03 15.34
N GLY A 345 -24.31 15.06 14.56
CA GLY A 345 -23.17 15.82 14.08
C GLY A 345 -23.51 16.80 12.99
N ASN A 346 -22.89 17.97 13.02
CA ASN A 346 -23.21 19.07 12.15
C ASN A 346 -22.98 18.79 10.66
N ILE A 347 -22.04 17.88 10.32
CA ILE A 347 -21.77 17.53 8.92
C ILE A 347 -22.96 16.86 8.24
N TYR A 348 -23.60 15.92 8.89
CA TYR A 348 -24.75 15.20 8.31
C TYR A 348 -25.96 16.12 8.21
N VAL A 349 -26.20 16.95 9.24
CA VAL A 349 -27.24 17.96 9.21
C VAL A 349 -27.05 18.92 8.02
N ALA A 350 -25.83 19.40 7.80
CA ALA A 350 -25.52 20.28 6.66
C ALA A 350 -25.77 19.60 5.30
N ARG A 351 -25.44 18.32 5.18
CA ARG A 351 -25.71 17.52 3.97
C ARG A 351 -27.20 17.38 3.72
N GLU A 352 -27.98 17.07 4.75
CA GLU A 352 -29.43 16.95 4.59
C GLU A 352 -30.11 18.30 4.28
N LEU A 353 -29.62 19.42 4.81
CA LEU A 353 -30.09 20.73 4.39
C LEU A 353 -29.85 21.00 2.90
N SER A 354 -28.66 20.59 2.39
CA SER A 354 -28.39 20.67 0.95
C SER A 354 -29.33 19.77 0.14
N SER A 355 -29.60 18.55 0.61
CA SER A 355 -30.53 17.61 -0.02
C SER A 355 -31.97 18.12 -0.02
N ILE A 356 -32.41 18.75 1.09
CA ILE A 356 -33.72 19.41 1.16
C ILE A 356 -33.80 20.54 0.11
N GLY A 357 -32.78 21.39 0.04
CA GLY A 357 -32.71 22.47 -0.98
C GLY A 357 -32.79 21.93 -2.41
N TYR A 358 -32.08 20.83 -2.71
CA TYR A 358 -32.13 20.17 -4.01
C TYR A 358 -33.55 19.65 -4.35
N ASN A 359 -34.19 18.94 -3.43
CA ASN A 359 -35.56 18.44 -3.66
C ASN A 359 -36.58 19.56 -3.81
N LEU A 360 -36.48 20.63 -3.02
CA LEU A 360 -37.34 21.82 -3.17
C LEU A 360 -37.14 22.48 -4.54
N SER A 361 -35.89 22.54 -5.01
CA SER A 361 -35.56 23.04 -6.35
C SER A 361 -36.19 22.16 -7.42
N ALA A 362 -36.06 20.82 -7.34
CA ALA A 362 -36.68 19.89 -8.27
C ALA A 362 -38.23 20.06 -8.32
N MET A 363 -38.85 20.37 -7.20
CA MET A 363 -40.31 20.60 -7.10
C MET A 363 -40.73 22.02 -7.51
N GLY A 364 -39.81 22.89 -7.91
CA GLY A 364 -40.08 24.27 -8.28
C GLY A 364 -40.45 25.22 -7.10
N LYS A 365 -40.18 24.81 -5.85
CA LYS A 365 -40.42 25.63 -4.63
C LYS A 365 -39.25 26.58 -4.37
N ASN A 366 -38.90 27.36 -5.38
CA ASN A 366 -37.67 28.18 -5.42
C ASN A 366 -37.58 29.26 -4.32
N GLU A 367 -38.70 29.65 -3.70
CA GLU A 367 -38.71 30.66 -2.64
C GLU A 367 -38.00 30.17 -1.35
N LEU A 368 -37.96 28.87 -1.12
CA LEU A 368 -37.35 28.25 0.08
C LEU A 368 -35.93 27.76 -0.14
N VAL A 369 -35.53 27.56 -1.37
CA VAL A 369 -34.28 26.85 -1.72
C VAL A 369 -33.03 27.55 -1.21
N ASP A 370 -32.94 28.86 -1.38
CA ASP A 370 -31.76 29.65 -1.02
C ASP A 370 -31.50 29.62 0.49
N ASP A 371 -32.54 29.57 1.33
CA ASP A 371 -32.38 29.52 2.79
C ASP A 371 -31.73 28.23 3.22
N TYR A 372 -32.13 27.07 2.68
CA TYR A 372 -31.53 25.77 2.95
C TYR A 372 -30.07 25.66 2.45
N TYR A 373 -29.81 26.13 1.24
CA TYR A 373 -28.45 26.13 0.71
C TYR A 373 -27.53 27.08 1.49
N ASN A 374 -27.98 28.24 1.89
CA ASN A 374 -27.18 29.16 2.69
C ASN A 374 -26.92 28.61 4.08
N ALA A 375 -27.89 27.95 4.72
CA ALA A 375 -27.69 27.28 6.00
C ALA A 375 -26.65 26.13 5.85
N ALA A 376 -26.74 25.32 4.81
CA ALA A 376 -25.76 24.26 4.54
C ALA A 376 -24.36 24.83 4.30
N ILE A 377 -24.21 25.88 3.47
CA ILE A 377 -22.93 26.55 3.20
C ILE A 377 -22.32 27.10 4.48
N ASN A 378 -23.11 27.76 5.32
CA ASN A 378 -22.63 28.31 6.59
C ASN A 378 -22.09 27.20 7.49
N MET A 379 -22.83 26.11 7.65
CA MET A 379 -22.38 24.97 8.46
C MET A 379 -21.10 24.35 7.91
N PHE A 380 -21.02 24.08 6.60
CA PHE A 380 -19.81 23.51 5.99
C PHE A 380 -18.61 24.47 6.07
N TYR A 381 -18.84 25.78 6.00
CA TYR A 381 -17.77 26.75 6.17
C TYR A 381 -17.16 26.68 7.57
N TYR A 382 -18.00 26.62 8.63
CA TYR A 382 -17.51 26.48 10.01
C TYR A 382 -16.87 25.11 10.27
N LEU A 383 -17.31 24.06 9.59
CA LEU A 383 -16.70 22.73 9.62
C LEU A 383 -15.43 22.64 8.77
N LYS A 384 -15.08 23.72 8.04
CA LYS A 384 -13.93 23.76 7.12
C LYS A 384 -13.99 22.69 6.03
N MET A 385 -15.13 22.51 5.40
CA MET A 385 -15.39 21.51 4.37
C MET A 385 -15.63 22.14 3.00
N PRO A 386 -14.59 22.57 2.29
CA PRO A 386 -14.75 23.28 1.02
C PRO A 386 -15.29 22.39 -0.11
N GLU A 387 -15.10 21.08 -0.03
CA GLU A 387 -15.61 20.10 -1.01
C GLU A 387 -17.15 20.05 -0.94
N ASP A 388 -17.70 19.93 0.28
CA ASP A 388 -19.15 19.92 0.49
C ASP A 388 -19.79 21.29 0.14
N ILE A 389 -19.09 22.40 0.37
CA ILE A 389 -19.54 23.73 -0.11
C ILE A 389 -19.65 23.73 -1.63
N ALA A 390 -18.67 23.18 -2.35
CA ALA A 390 -18.72 23.10 -3.81
C ALA A 390 -19.91 22.24 -4.29
N GLU A 391 -20.24 21.14 -3.59
CA GLU A 391 -21.44 20.35 -3.89
C GLU A 391 -22.74 21.16 -3.74
N VAL A 392 -22.86 22.00 -2.73
CA VAL A 392 -24.00 22.89 -2.59
C VAL A 392 -24.06 23.90 -3.73
N TYR A 393 -22.92 24.48 -4.14
CA TYR A 393 -22.87 25.38 -5.29
C TYR A 393 -23.20 24.68 -6.62
N TYR A 394 -22.83 23.42 -6.77
CA TYR A 394 -23.23 22.60 -7.89
C TYR A 394 -24.78 22.48 -7.93
N ASN A 395 -25.42 22.07 -6.85
CA ASN A 395 -26.87 21.99 -6.74
C ASN A 395 -27.55 23.36 -6.97
N LYS A 396 -26.96 24.43 -6.43
CA LYS A 396 -27.41 25.79 -6.63
C LYS A 396 -27.35 26.23 -8.11
N SER A 397 -26.32 25.76 -8.84
CA SER A 397 -26.20 26.02 -10.28
C SER A 397 -27.34 25.39 -11.10
N LEU A 398 -27.71 24.14 -10.73
CA LEU A 398 -28.85 23.47 -11.37
C LEU A 398 -30.18 24.28 -11.17
N ASN A 399 -30.39 24.76 -9.95
CA ASN A 399 -31.51 25.61 -9.62
C ASN A 399 -31.51 26.92 -10.45
N TYR A 400 -30.35 27.53 -10.61
CA TYR A 400 -30.23 28.74 -11.45
C TYR A 400 -30.52 28.49 -12.93
N ILE A 401 -30.08 27.34 -13.47
CA ILE A 401 -30.37 26.92 -14.83
C ILE A 401 -31.88 26.77 -15.00
N MET A 402 -32.59 26.12 -14.08
CA MET A 402 -34.06 25.97 -14.14
C MET A 402 -34.81 27.32 -14.10
N GLN A 403 -34.27 28.26 -13.34
CA GLN A 403 -34.83 29.62 -13.26
C GLN A 403 -34.45 30.52 -14.44
N GLY A 404 -33.63 30.04 -15.39
CA GLY A 404 -33.12 30.87 -16.50
C GLY A 404 -32.03 31.87 -16.06
N LYS A 405 -31.50 31.79 -14.88
CA LYS A 405 -30.43 32.63 -14.32
C LYS A 405 -29.05 32.09 -14.72
N TYR A 406 -28.79 32.13 -16.04
CA TYR A 406 -27.61 31.40 -16.58
C TYR A 406 -26.26 32.01 -16.18
N LYS A 407 -26.20 33.34 -15.97
CA LYS A 407 -24.94 33.98 -15.52
C LYS A 407 -24.57 33.57 -14.10
N GLU A 408 -25.56 33.52 -13.23
CA GLU A 408 -25.41 33.04 -11.85
C GLU A 408 -25.05 31.57 -11.82
N ALA A 409 -25.60 30.75 -12.73
CA ALA A 409 -25.22 29.35 -12.87
C ALA A 409 -23.76 29.18 -13.29
N VAL A 410 -23.28 29.94 -14.30
CA VAL A 410 -21.87 29.95 -14.71
C VAL A 410 -20.99 30.35 -13.55
N HIS A 411 -21.35 31.36 -12.77
CA HIS A 411 -20.56 31.80 -11.63
C HIS A 411 -20.46 30.72 -10.55
N ALA A 412 -21.54 30.05 -10.21
CA ALA A 412 -21.57 28.95 -9.25
C ALA A 412 -20.70 27.76 -9.72
N LEU A 413 -20.82 27.36 -10.99
CA LEU A 413 -20.03 26.27 -11.58
C LEU A 413 -18.53 26.60 -11.66
N LEU A 414 -18.16 27.86 -11.88
CA LEU A 414 -16.77 28.30 -11.84
C LEU A 414 -16.17 28.16 -10.44
N LEU A 415 -16.95 28.42 -9.38
CA LEU A 415 -16.51 28.16 -8.00
C LEU A 415 -16.29 26.66 -7.76
N VAL A 416 -17.19 25.82 -8.26
CA VAL A 416 -17.04 24.36 -8.23
C VAL A 416 -15.74 23.94 -8.91
N MET A 417 -15.50 24.36 -10.15
CA MET A 417 -14.29 24.05 -10.90
C MET A 417 -13.02 24.52 -10.19
N LYS A 418 -13.05 25.73 -9.63
CA LYS A 418 -11.93 26.27 -8.87
C LYS A 418 -11.61 25.42 -7.64
N THR A 419 -12.63 24.91 -6.96
CA THR A 419 -12.45 24.01 -5.80
C THR A 419 -11.86 22.68 -6.25
N ILE A 420 -12.39 22.05 -7.31
CA ILE A 420 -11.86 20.81 -7.88
C ILE A 420 -10.37 20.96 -8.21
N ILE A 421 -9.98 22.00 -8.92
CA ILE A 421 -8.60 22.25 -9.34
C ILE A 421 -7.69 22.51 -8.13
N LYS A 422 -8.09 23.39 -7.21
CA LYS A 422 -7.26 23.79 -6.07
C LYS A 422 -7.07 22.70 -5.03
N LEU A 423 -8.04 21.79 -4.92
CA LEU A 423 -7.97 20.66 -4.00
C LEU A 423 -7.48 19.38 -4.68
N HIS A 424 -7.04 19.45 -5.95
CA HIS A 424 -6.60 18.28 -6.74
C HIS A 424 -7.64 17.15 -6.70
N LEU A 425 -8.92 17.50 -6.89
CA LEU A 425 -10.00 16.53 -6.92
C LEU A 425 -10.23 16.06 -8.36
N ASN A 426 -10.55 14.78 -8.52
CA ASN A 426 -10.96 14.25 -9.82
C ASN A 426 -12.47 14.43 -10.06
N SER A 427 -13.24 14.43 -8.98
CA SER A 427 -14.70 14.62 -8.98
C SER A 427 -15.17 15.14 -7.63
N LEU A 428 -16.38 15.62 -7.57
CA LEU A 428 -17.14 15.76 -6.34
C LEU A 428 -18.03 14.52 -6.16
N ARG A 429 -18.52 14.30 -4.95
CA ARG A 429 -19.41 13.17 -4.65
C ARG A 429 -20.67 13.15 -5.53
N VAL A 430 -21.19 14.32 -5.90
CA VAL A 430 -22.46 14.48 -6.65
C VAL A 430 -22.28 14.64 -8.16
N CYS A 431 -21.06 14.92 -8.64
CA CYS A 431 -20.79 15.09 -10.06
C CYS A 431 -19.33 14.89 -10.42
N ASN A 432 -19.08 14.46 -11.64
CA ASN A 432 -17.74 14.40 -12.21
C ASN A 432 -17.38 15.71 -12.95
N THR A 433 -16.11 15.86 -13.27
CA THR A 433 -15.57 17.06 -13.92
C THR A 433 -16.17 17.27 -15.33
N SER A 434 -16.45 16.20 -16.09
CA SER A 434 -17.07 16.29 -17.42
C SER A 434 -18.47 16.89 -17.36
N LYS A 435 -19.28 16.49 -16.36
CA LYS A 435 -20.63 17.02 -16.14
C LYS A 435 -20.60 18.52 -15.82
N VAL A 436 -19.64 18.95 -14.99
CA VAL A 436 -19.48 20.39 -14.68
C VAL A 436 -19.12 21.18 -15.94
N TYR A 437 -18.21 20.68 -16.80
CA TYR A 437 -17.89 21.34 -18.07
C TYR A 437 -19.08 21.37 -19.04
N ALA A 438 -19.88 20.30 -19.12
CA ALA A 438 -21.08 20.27 -19.95
C ALA A 438 -22.10 21.30 -19.50
N LEU A 439 -22.32 21.44 -18.19
CA LEU A 439 -23.19 22.45 -17.61
C LEU A 439 -22.66 23.87 -17.80
N LEU A 440 -21.35 24.09 -17.67
CA LEU A 440 -20.73 25.39 -18.00
C LEU A 440 -20.93 25.74 -19.47
N ALA A 441 -20.79 24.81 -20.40
CA ALA A 441 -21.04 25.02 -21.81
C ALA A 441 -22.48 25.37 -22.05
N LEU A 442 -23.43 24.62 -21.46
CA LEU A 442 -24.88 24.88 -21.60
C LEU A 442 -25.28 26.24 -21.05
N ALA A 443 -24.87 26.57 -19.84
CA ALA A 443 -25.19 27.85 -19.21
C ALA A 443 -24.54 29.03 -19.95
N SER A 444 -23.30 28.82 -20.49
CA SER A 444 -22.63 29.86 -21.29
C SER A 444 -23.36 30.18 -22.60
N ILE A 445 -23.79 29.16 -23.34
CA ILE A 445 -24.52 29.42 -24.60
C ILE A 445 -25.86 30.09 -24.35
N PHE A 446 -26.60 29.73 -23.32
CA PHE A 446 -27.86 30.40 -22.95
C PHE A 446 -27.62 31.80 -22.38
N SER A 447 -26.48 32.12 -21.83
CA SER A 447 -26.12 33.50 -21.43
C SER A 447 -25.59 34.35 -22.58
N GLY A 448 -25.45 33.79 -23.78
CA GLY A 448 -24.94 34.44 -24.98
C GLY A 448 -23.43 34.43 -25.16
N ASP A 449 -22.70 33.71 -24.32
CA ASP A 449 -21.23 33.57 -24.40
C ASP A 449 -20.85 32.33 -25.24
N ARG A 450 -20.86 32.52 -26.56
CA ARG A 450 -20.48 31.46 -27.51
C ARG A 450 -19.05 30.95 -27.31
N PHE A 451 -18.11 31.87 -27.08
CA PHE A 451 -16.69 31.52 -26.97
C PHE A 451 -16.41 30.63 -25.78
N SER A 452 -16.93 30.95 -24.60
CA SER A 452 -16.84 30.14 -23.42
C SER A 452 -17.52 28.78 -23.59
N CYS A 453 -18.66 28.72 -24.26
CA CYS A 453 -19.33 27.46 -24.57
C CYS A 453 -18.43 26.53 -25.38
N GLU A 454 -17.84 27.01 -26.48
CA GLU A 454 -16.93 26.20 -27.33
C GLU A 454 -15.74 25.67 -26.55
N ARG A 455 -15.12 26.51 -25.73
CA ARG A 455 -13.98 26.10 -24.87
C ARG A 455 -14.37 25.01 -23.84
N TYR A 456 -15.51 25.18 -23.18
CA TYR A 456 -15.98 24.19 -22.20
C TYR A 456 -16.43 22.90 -22.85
N LEU A 457 -17.00 22.92 -24.06
CA LEU A 457 -17.30 21.73 -24.83
C LEU A 457 -16.02 20.97 -25.21
N LEU A 458 -14.95 21.67 -25.59
CA LEU A 458 -13.66 21.04 -25.86
C LEU A 458 -13.11 20.33 -24.61
N SER A 459 -13.11 21.00 -23.46
CA SER A 459 -12.70 20.42 -22.19
C SER A 459 -13.58 19.24 -21.80
N CYS A 460 -14.90 19.37 -21.92
CA CYS A 460 -15.83 18.27 -21.67
C CYS A 460 -15.52 17.05 -22.55
N LYS A 461 -15.28 17.27 -23.85
CA LYS A 461 -14.94 16.22 -24.80
C LYS A 461 -13.65 15.48 -24.44
N GLN A 462 -12.63 16.18 -23.95
CA GLN A 462 -11.40 15.56 -23.48
C GLN A 462 -11.67 14.56 -22.35
N PHE A 463 -12.47 14.96 -21.35
CA PHE A 463 -12.86 14.08 -20.26
C PHE A 463 -13.80 12.95 -20.70
N LEU A 464 -14.74 13.23 -21.62
CA LEU A 464 -15.65 12.23 -22.18
C LEU A 464 -14.93 11.21 -23.05
N ASN A 465 -13.99 11.61 -23.91
CA ASN A 465 -13.19 10.67 -24.71
C ASN A 465 -12.47 9.67 -23.80
N TYR A 466 -11.97 10.12 -22.68
CA TYR A 466 -11.39 9.23 -21.68
C TYR A 466 -12.40 8.21 -21.17
N VAL A 467 -13.62 8.61 -20.89
CA VAL A 467 -14.70 7.72 -20.39
C VAL A 467 -15.20 6.81 -21.51
N ILE A 468 -15.37 7.33 -22.74
CA ILE A 468 -15.87 6.58 -23.91
C ILE A 468 -14.83 5.56 -24.40
N TYR A 469 -13.55 5.87 -24.40
CA TYR A 469 -12.49 4.92 -24.73
C TYR A 469 -12.52 3.71 -23.79
N ARG A 470 -12.80 3.94 -22.56
CA ARG A 470 -13.02 2.91 -21.55
C ARG A 470 -14.18 1.97 -21.90
N VAL A 471 -15.25 2.47 -22.47
CA VAL A 471 -16.45 1.70 -22.82
C VAL A 471 -16.23 0.90 -24.11
N ILE A 472 -15.46 1.41 -25.06
CA ILE A 472 -15.24 0.77 -26.37
C ILE A 472 -14.22 -0.38 -26.27
N ASP A 473 -13.18 -0.26 -25.46
CA ASP A 473 -12.14 -1.31 -25.32
C ASP A 473 -12.56 -2.53 -24.50
N THR A 474 -13.57 -2.39 -23.61
CA THR A 474 -14.15 -3.53 -22.89
C THR A 474 -15.03 -4.44 -23.76
N THR A 475 -15.28 -4.09 -25.03
CA THR A 475 -16.17 -4.84 -25.94
C THR A 475 -15.57 -6.10 -26.58
N ARG A 476 -14.35 -6.50 -26.24
CA ARG A 476 -13.75 -7.74 -26.75
C ARG A 476 -14.18 -9.03 -26.07
N THR A 477 -14.93 -8.97 -24.97
CA THR A 477 -15.58 -10.13 -24.35
C THR A 477 -16.99 -9.76 -23.93
N GLU A 478 -17.97 -10.20 -24.68
CA GLU A 478 -19.43 -10.38 -24.40
C GLU A 478 -20.11 -9.58 -23.27
N ALA A 479 -19.56 -8.51 -22.78
CA ALA A 479 -20.24 -7.57 -21.89
C ALA A 479 -20.93 -6.51 -22.72
N VAL A 480 -22.07 -6.87 -23.25
CA VAL A 480 -23.02 -6.00 -23.91
C VAL A 480 -23.45 -4.91 -22.91
N HIS A 481 -23.17 -3.64 -23.28
CA HIS A 481 -23.94 -2.44 -22.97
C HIS A 481 -24.01 -1.99 -21.51
N ASP A 482 -23.00 -1.24 -21.07
CA ASP A 482 -23.26 -0.24 -20.05
C ASP A 482 -22.88 1.17 -20.55
N TYR A 483 -23.54 1.62 -21.61
CA TYR A 483 -23.52 3.02 -22.07
C TYR A 483 -24.25 3.95 -21.09
N SER A 484 -25.01 3.42 -20.15
CA SER A 484 -25.82 4.16 -19.18
C SER A 484 -25.01 5.02 -18.20
N ARG A 485 -23.71 4.78 -18.07
CA ARG A 485 -22.85 5.48 -17.10
C ARG A 485 -22.44 6.91 -17.51
N CYS A 486 -22.61 7.28 -18.75
CA CYS A 486 -22.24 8.60 -19.27
C CYS A 486 -23.38 9.25 -20.03
N ASP A 487 -24.56 8.69 -19.96
CA ASP A 487 -25.71 9.18 -20.71
C ASP A 487 -26.07 10.62 -20.31
N ASP A 488 -25.94 10.94 -19.03
CA ASP A 488 -26.17 12.31 -18.52
C ASP A 488 -25.19 13.33 -19.13
N GLU A 489 -23.90 13.01 -19.10
CA GLU A 489 -22.84 13.86 -19.64
C GLU A 489 -22.93 13.96 -21.16
N MET A 490 -23.23 12.85 -21.83
CA MET A 490 -23.40 12.79 -23.28
C MET A 490 -24.65 13.55 -23.72
N PHE A 491 -25.74 13.46 -22.95
CA PHE A 491 -26.93 14.25 -23.15
C PHE A 491 -26.61 15.75 -23.05
N LEU A 492 -26.03 16.21 -21.95
CA LEU A 492 -25.69 17.61 -21.73
C LEU A 492 -24.69 18.15 -22.76
N TYR A 493 -23.67 17.34 -23.10
CA TYR A 493 -22.69 17.66 -24.12
C TYR A 493 -23.35 17.83 -25.51
N SER A 494 -24.23 16.89 -25.89
CA SER A 494 -24.92 16.92 -27.17
C SER A 494 -25.91 18.06 -27.22
N PHE A 495 -26.61 18.33 -26.12
CA PHE A 495 -27.50 19.45 -26.01
C PHE A 495 -26.78 20.81 -26.14
N ALA A 496 -25.70 21.03 -25.38
CA ALA A 496 -24.92 22.26 -25.50
C ALA A 496 -24.28 22.42 -26.88
N SER A 497 -23.82 21.31 -27.49
CA SER A 497 -23.31 21.31 -28.86
C SER A 497 -24.39 21.68 -29.90
N ALA A 498 -25.60 21.16 -29.73
CA ALA A 498 -26.75 21.52 -30.59
C ALA A 498 -27.07 22.99 -30.49
N MET A 499 -27.09 23.55 -29.29
CA MET A 499 -27.34 24.98 -29.06
C MET A 499 -26.24 25.85 -29.67
N LEU A 500 -24.97 25.44 -29.60
CA LEU A 500 -23.85 26.15 -30.22
C LEU A 500 -24.00 26.17 -31.76
N LEU A 501 -24.27 25.03 -32.38
CA LEU A 501 -24.51 24.93 -33.83
C LEU A 501 -25.70 25.75 -34.27
N TRP A 502 -26.79 25.77 -33.47
CA TRP A 502 -27.94 26.57 -33.75
C TRP A 502 -27.62 28.06 -33.67
N HIS A 503 -26.89 28.52 -32.67
CA HIS A 503 -26.41 29.87 -32.52
C HIS A 503 -25.57 30.32 -33.75
N ASP A 504 -24.73 29.42 -34.28
CA ASP A 504 -23.88 29.65 -35.44
C ASP A 504 -24.65 29.58 -36.78
N GLY A 505 -25.98 29.37 -36.74
CA GLY A 505 -26.88 29.33 -37.90
C GLY A 505 -26.94 27.97 -38.60
N GLU A 506 -26.21 26.94 -38.13
CA GLU A 506 -26.17 25.61 -38.72
C GLU A 506 -27.34 24.73 -38.24
N LYS A 507 -28.56 25.11 -38.56
CA LYS A 507 -29.81 24.56 -38.02
C LYS A 507 -29.98 23.06 -38.28
N GLU A 508 -29.62 22.56 -39.46
CA GLU A 508 -29.70 21.11 -39.77
C GLU A 508 -28.70 20.25 -38.97
N LYS A 509 -27.50 20.76 -38.76
CA LYS A 509 -26.54 20.08 -37.90
C LYS A 509 -26.97 20.14 -36.43
N ALA A 510 -27.55 21.27 -36.02
CA ALA A 510 -28.12 21.38 -34.67
C ALA A 510 -29.24 20.36 -34.46
N PHE A 511 -30.11 20.17 -35.46
CA PHE A 511 -31.16 19.16 -35.42
C PHE A 511 -30.60 17.77 -35.20
N LEU A 512 -29.58 17.37 -35.97
CA LEU A 512 -28.93 16.08 -35.80
C LEU A 512 -28.30 15.88 -34.39
N ARG A 513 -27.73 16.94 -33.84
CA ARG A 513 -27.19 16.92 -32.48
C ARG A 513 -28.27 16.85 -31.41
N PHE A 514 -29.43 17.41 -31.63
CA PHE A 514 -30.59 17.22 -30.75
C PHE A 514 -31.10 15.76 -30.81
N GLU A 515 -31.09 15.12 -31.97
CA GLU A 515 -31.43 13.69 -32.09
C GLU A 515 -30.38 12.78 -31.35
N ASP A 516 -29.13 13.17 -31.43
CA ASP A 516 -28.10 12.46 -30.64
C ASP A 516 -28.37 12.63 -29.13
N ALA A 517 -28.71 13.83 -28.67
CA ALA A 517 -29.04 14.07 -27.27
C ALA A 517 -30.26 13.24 -26.82
N ASP A 518 -31.27 13.11 -27.67
CA ASP A 518 -32.51 12.35 -27.38
C ASP A 518 -32.22 10.85 -27.13
N ARG A 519 -31.22 10.29 -27.82
CA ARG A 519 -30.77 8.88 -27.61
C ARG A 519 -30.25 8.67 -26.19
N TYR A 520 -29.51 9.63 -25.67
CA TYR A 520 -28.96 9.54 -24.31
C TYR A 520 -30.01 9.85 -23.25
N LEU A 521 -30.98 10.71 -23.56
CA LEU A 521 -32.06 11.08 -22.65
C LEU A 521 -32.98 9.89 -22.30
N VAL A 522 -33.14 8.92 -23.22
CA VAL A 522 -33.97 7.71 -23.00
C VAL A 522 -33.39 6.83 -21.90
N ASN A 523 -32.06 6.83 -21.76
CA ASN A 523 -31.34 6.00 -20.79
C ASN A 523 -30.86 6.81 -19.58
N ALA A 524 -30.97 8.14 -19.61
CA ALA A 524 -30.59 9.01 -18.52
C ALA A 524 -31.53 8.84 -17.33
N GLU A 525 -30.96 8.38 -16.23
CA GLU A 525 -31.69 8.04 -15.03
C GLU A 525 -32.00 9.27 -14.19
N GLY A 526 -33.23 9.74 -14.27
CA GLY A 526 -33.92 10.50 -13.21
C GLY A 526 -33.39 11.86 -12.75
N ASN A 527 -32.11 12.15 -12.93
CA ASN A 527 -31.46 13.35 -12.40
C ASN A 527 -31.54 14.59 -13.32
N GLU A 528 -32.19 14.50 -14.48
CA GLU A 528 -32.13 15.50 -15.53
C GLU A 528 -33.36 16.35 -15.65
N PHE A 529 -34.24 16.28 -14.66
CA PHE A 529 -35.43 17.14 -14.60
C PHE A 529 -35.12 18.61 -14.81
N PHE A 530 -33.97 19.06 -14.37
CA PHE A 530 -33.61 20.50 -14.49
C PHE A 530 -33.40 20.95 -15.93
N ALA A 531 -32.91 20.09 -16.81
CA ALA A 531 -32.64 20.44 -18.21
C ALA A 531 -33.77 20.03 -19.17
N TYR A 532 -34.64 19.11 -18.78
CA TYR A 532 -35.64 18.50 -19.64
C TYR A 532 -36.58 19.54 -20.27
N SER A 533 -37.19 20.41 -19.46
CA SER A 533 -38.12 21.44 -19.95
C SER A 533 -37.43 22.41 -20.89
N ILE A 534 -36.20 22.84 -20.55
CA ILE A 534 -35.42 23.78 -21.39
C ILE A 534 -35.02 23.07 -22.69
N TYR A 535 -34.66 21.82 -22.64
CA TYR A 535 -34.31 21.00 -23.79
C TYR A 535 -35.50 20.88 -24.76
N ARG A 536 -36.67 20.41 -24.27
CA ARG A 536 -37.88 20.26 -25.09
C ARG A 536 -38.32 21.61 -25.70
N GLN A 537 -38.32 22.71 -24.94
CA GLN A 537 -38.62 24.05 -25.44
C GLN A 537 -37.64 24.50 -26.53
N SER A 538 -36.35 24.20 -26.38
CA SER A 538 -35.32 24.53 -27.37
C SER A 538 -35.54 23.76 -28.68
N ARG A 539 -35.88 22.49 -28.62
CA ARG A 539 -36.24 21.67 -29.79
C ARG A 539 -37.45 22.22 -30.50
N MET A 540 -38.51 22.53 -29.76
CA MET A 540 -39.73 23.13 -30.37
C MET A 540 -39.44 24.41 -31.15
N LYS A 541 -38.61 25.30 -30.58
CA LYS A 541 -38.19 26.56 -31.26
C LYS A 541 -37.37 26.29 -32.50
N LEU A 542 -36.46 25.29 -32.47
CA LEU A 542 -35.67 24.92 -33.65
C LEU A 542 -36.56 24.30 -34.74
N PHE A 543 -37.53 23.42 -34.36
CA PHE A 543 -38.47 22.79 -35.30
C PHE A 543 -39.37 23.84 -35.98
N GLU A 544 -39.83 24.84 -35.24
CA GLU A 544 -40.54 25.97 -35.81
C GLU A 544 -39.73 26.69 -36.89
N GLN A 545 -38.45 26.96 -36.60
CA GLN A 545 -37.53 27.60 -37.57
C GLN A 545 -37.16 26.73 -38.78
N LEU A 546 -37.31 25.44 -38.67
CA LEU A 546 -37.07 24.43 -39.74
C LEU A 546 -38.35 24.08 -40.47
N GLY A 547 -39.54 24.61 -40.03
CA GLY A 547 -40.84 24.32 -40.63
C GLY A 547 -41.34 22.90 -40.37
N ARG A 548 -40.81 22.20 -39.33
CA ARG A 548 -41.17 20.83 -38.98
C ARG A 548 -42.27 20.76 -37.95
N ASN A 549 -43.46 21.27 -38.32
CA ASN A 549 -44.56 21.46 -37.40
C ASN A 549 -45.11 20.15 -36.78
N GLU A 550 -44.99 19.00 -37.46
CA GLU A 550 -45.42 17.71 -36.93
C GLU A 550 -44.63 17.32 -35.67
N LEU A 551 -43.33 17.64 -35.59
CA LEU A 551 -42.50 17.37 -34.46
C LEU A 551 -42.79 18.25 -33.25
N ILE A 552 -43.29 19.47 -33.47
CA ILE A 552 -43.61 20.41 -32.38
C ILE A 552 -44.71 19.85 -31.48
N GLU A 553 -45.73 19.24 -32.06
CA GLU A 553 -46.85 18.72 -31.28
C GLU A 553 -46.40 17.51 -30.41
N HIS A 554 -45.53 16.68 -30.95
CA HIS A 554 -44.95 15.59 -30.17
C HIS A 554 -44.14 16.10 -28.96
N GLU A 555 -43.26 17.08 -29.16
CA GLU A 555 -42.47 17.71 -28.06
C GLU A 555 -43.39 18.37 -27.02
N ARG A 556 -44.50 19.01 -27.46
CA ARG A 556 -45.49 19.63 -26.58
C ARG A 556 -46.13 18.59 -25.65
N ILE A 557 -46.58 17.47 -26.20
CA ILE A 557 -47.16 16.37 -25.42
C ILE A 557 -46.20 15.88 -24.34
N LEU A 558 -44.90 15.67 -24.70
CA LEU A 558 -43.88 15.24 -23.76
C LEU A 558 -43.64 16.28 -22.66
N LEU A 559 -43.59 17.55 -23.03
CA LEU A 559 -43.40 18.65 -22.08
C LEU A 559 -44.58 18.80 -21.12
N ASP A 560 -45.81 18.71 -21.64
CA ASP A 560 -47.01 18.81 -20.83
C ASP A 560 -47.14 17.63 -19.86
N ALA A 561 -46.78 16.41 -20.30
CA ALA A 561 -46.73 15.24 -19.44
C ALA A 561 -45.72 15.42 -18.31
N HIS A 562 -44.52 15.91 -18.62
CA HIS A 562 -43.48 16.22 -17.64
C HIS A 562 -43.96 17.29 -16.64
N ASN A 563 -44.50 18.40 -17.10
CA ASN A 563 -44.97 19.49 -16.24
C ASN A 563 -46.11 19.03 -15.32
N LYS A 564 -47.02 18.20 -15.82
CA LYS A 564 -48.10 17.61 -15.02
C LYS A 564 -47.54 16.73 -13.90
N ARG A 565 -46.57 15.84 -14.22
CA ARG A 565 -45.91 14.99 -13.23
C ARG A 565 -45.20 15.81 -12.17
N MET A 566 -44.46 16.86 -12.56
CA MET A 566 -43.79 17.76 -11.61
C MET A 566 -44.77 18.45 -10.67
N HIS A 567 -45.93 18.84 -11.18
CA HIS A 567 -47.00 19.44 -10.37
C HIS A 567 -47.56 18.44 -9.34
N GLU A 568 -47.85 17.21 -9.75
CA GLU A 568 -48.33 16.16 -8.88
C GLU A 568 -47.32 15.86 -7.74
N ILE A 569 -46.02 15.78 -8.05
CA ILE A 569 -44.96 15.63 -7.08
C ILE A 569 -44.90 16.79 -6.08
N ALA A 570 -45.03 18.03 -6.58
CA ALA A 570 -45.01 19.23 -5.73
C ALA A 570 -46.21 19.33 -4.81
N GLU A 571 -47.38 18.80 -5.21
CA GLU A 571 -48.59 18.77 -4.38
C GLU A 571 -48.50 17.65 -3.30
N ALA A 572 -47.93 16.50 -3.63
CA ALA A 572 -47.77 15.37 -2.69
C ALA A 572 -46.67 15.58 -1.65
N ALA A 573 -45.78 16.55 -1.86
CA ALA A 573 -44.63 16.76 -1.01
C ALA A 573 -45.02 17.16 0.42
N PRO A 574 -44.37 16.54 1.48
CA PRO A 574 -44.71 16.79 2.88
C PRO A 574 -44.09 18.10 3.42
N LEU A 575 -44.41 19.22 2.77
CA LEU A 575 -43.85 20.55 3.08
C LEU A 575 -44.14 21.02 4.52
N ASP A 576 -45.21 20.53 5.12
CA ASP A 576 -45.55 20.90 6.52
C ASP A 576 -44.50 20.44 7.54
N MET A 577 -43.75 19.37 7.23
CA MET A 577 -42.68 18.90 8.09
C MET A 577 -41.48 19.85 8.13
N LEU A 578 -41.32 20.68 7.09
CA LEU A 578 -40.26 21.70 7.04
C LEU A 578 -40.42 22.80 8.10
N LYS A 579 -41.66 23.06 8.56
CA LYS A 579 -41.94 24.06 9.60
C LYS A 579 -41.22 23.78 10.94
N ASN A 580 -40.79 22.53 11.14
CA ASN A 580 -40.06 22.12 12.35
C ASN A 580 -38.53 22.38 12.26
N ILE A 581 -38.04 22.81 11.09
CA ILE A 581 -36.62 23.10 10.86
C ILE A 581 -36.37 24.57 11.14
N ASN A 582 -35.69 24.89 12.23
CA ASN A 582 -35.36 26.27 12.59
C ASN A 582 -34.10 26.73 11.85
N LEU A 583 -34.26 27.24 10.65
CA LEU A 583 -33.16 27.75 9.81
C LEU A 583 -32.50 29.00 10.40
N GLU A 584 -33.24 29.85 11.12
CA GLU A 584 -32.69 31.08 11.73
C GLU A 584 -31.56 30.77 12.72
N SER A 585 -31.67 29.66 13.43
CA SER A 585 -30.64 29.23 14.37
C SER A 585 -29.38 28.64 13.70
N LEU A 586 -29.47 28.30 12.40
CA LEU A 586 -28.42 27.68 11.62
C LEU A 586 -27.73 28.66 10.64
N SER A 587 -28.32 29.86 10.46
CA SER A 587 -27.93 30.84 9.41
C SER A 587 -27.24 32.09 9.97
N ASP A 588 -26.71 32.07 11.19
CA ASP A 588 -25.98 33.20 11.77
C ASP A 588 -24.75 33.59 10.93
N GLY A 589 -24.94 34.47 9.99
CA GLY A 589 -23.94 35.09 9.11
C GLY A 589 -24.02 34.63 7.65
N HIS A 590 -24.00 35.57 6.75
CA HIS A 590 -23.84 35.29 5.30
C HIS A 590 -22.37 35.09 4.99
N ILE A 591 -21.96 33.83 4.72
CA ILE A 591 -20.65 33.54 4.21
C ILE A 591 -20.52 34.01 2.76
N ASN A 592 -19.59 34.91 2.52
CA ASN A 592 -19.35 35.45 1.18
C ASN A 592 -18.34 34.62 0.40
N GLU A 593 -18.34 34.81 -0.91
CA GLU A 593 -17.46 34.04 -1.81
C GLU A 593 -15.96 34.27 -1.53
N GLN A 594 -15.55 35.43 -1.04
CA GLN A 594 -14.17 35.69 -0.69
C GLN A 594 -13.71 34.79 0.47
N GLN A 595 -14.57 34.58 1.47
CA GLN A 595 -14.32 33.69 2.59
C GLN A 595 -14.22 32.23 2.12
N ILE A 596 -15.09 31.79 1.21
CA ILE A 596 -15.03 30.46 0.61
C ILE A 596 -13.73 30.28 -0.19
N ASN A 597 -13.37 31.25 -1.00
CA ASN A 597 -12.13 31.23 -1.77
C ASN A 597 -10.88 31.17 -0.88
N MET A 598 -10.89 31.85 0.29
CA MET A 598 -9.82 31.73 1.27
C MET A 598 -9.76 30.34 1.87
N LEU A 599 -10.89 29.75 2.23
CA LEU A 599 -10.96 28.38 2.77
C LEU A 599 -10.44 27.35 1.76
N VAL A 600 -10.87 27.41 0.50
CA VAL A 600 -10.39 26.54 -0.58
C VAL A 600 -8.88 26.69 -0.77
N LYS A 601 -8.36 27.93 -0.78
CA LYS A 601 -6.92 28.17 -0.89
C LYS A 601 -6.13 27.60 0.30
N GLN A 602 -6.64 27.79 1.50
CA GLN A 602 -6.00 27.25 2.71
C GLN A 602 -5.92 25.72 2.69
N HIS A 603 -7.02 25.06 2.33
CA HIS A 603 -7.06 23.60 2.20
C HIS A 603 -6.16 23.06 1.08
N GLY A 604 -6.10 23.77 -0.07
CA GLY A 604 -5.18 23.44 -1.15
C GLY A 604 -3.73 23.46 -0.67
N LEU A 605 -3.31 24.53 -0.01
CA LEU A 605 -1.97 24.63 0.57
C LEU A 605 -1.69 23.55 1.64
N GLU A 606 -2.69 23.20 2.42
CA GLU A 606 -2.56 22.12 3.42
C GLU A 606 -2.43 20.75 2.76
N LYS A 607 -3.21 20.47 1.70
CA LYS A 607 -3.06 19.24 0.89
C LYS A 607 -1.68 19.16 0.23
N ASP A 608 -1.20 20.27 -0.37
CA ASP A 608 0.14 20.36 -0.97
C ASP A 608 1.24 20.11 0.08
N TYR A 609 1.10 20.69 1.27
CA TYR A 609 2.03 20.47 2.37
C TYR A 609 2.00 19.01 2.85
N GLN A 610 0.83 18.43 3.05
CA GLN A 610 0.69 17.03 3.45
C GLN A 610 1.21 16.08 2.36
N GLY A 611 0.98 16.39 1.09
CA GLY A 611 1.55 15.66 -0.04
C GLY A 611 3.08 15.68 0.00
N SER A 612 3.67 16.87 0.13
CA SER A 612 5.13 17.03 0.23
C SER A 612 5.71 16.32 1.46
N LYS A 613 5.01 16.38 2.60
CA LYS A 613 5.41 15.67 3.82
C LYS A 613 5.39 14.16 3.61
N ARG A 614 4.33 13.61 3.02
CA ARG A 614 4.25 12.17 2.70
C ARG A 614 5.36 11.73 1.74
N GLN A 615 5.68 12.54 0.75
CA GLN A 615 6.81 12.28 -0.15
C GLN A 615 8.14 12.26 0.58
N MET A 616 8.38 13.21 1.50
CA MET A 616 9.59 13.23 2.32
C MET A 616 9.68 12.02 3.25
N GLU A 617 8.58 11.64 3.88
CA GLU A 617 8.49 10.44 4.72
C GLU A 617 8.79 9.19 3.89
N PHE A 618 8.24 9.09 2.69
CA PHE A 618 8.52 7.98 1.78
C PHE A 618 9.98 7.94 1.34
N ILE A 619 10.58 9.07 0.98
CA ILE A 619 12.00 9.14 0.62
C ILE A 619 12.87 8.66 1.79
N SER A 620 12.53 9.04 3.02
CA SER A 620 13.23 8.57 4.21
C SER A 620 13.12 7.06 4.41
N ILE A 621 11.92 6.49 4.22
CA ILE A 621 11.69 5.04 4.26
C ILE A 621 12.48 4.34 3.14
N TRP A 622 12.41 4.87 1.93
CA TRP A 622 13.15 4.36 0.78
C TRP A 622 14.65 4.30 1.05
N GLN A 623 15.24 5.38 1.55
CA GLN A 623 16.65 5.42 1.92
C GLN A 623 16.99 4.37 3.00
N THR A 624 16.11 4.18 3.98
CA THR A 624 16.30 3.15 5.02
C THR A 624 16.33 1.75 4.42
N ILE A 625 15.49 1.46 3.43
CA ILE A 625 15.44 0.15 2.76
C ILE A 625 16.68 -0.11 1.93
N ILE A 626 17.15 0.88 1.17
CA ILE A 626 18.29 0.72 0.25
C ILE A 626 19.65 0.83 0.94
N ASP A 627 19.72 1.36 2.16
CA ASP A 627 20.98 1.56 2.90
C ASP A 627 21.37 0.40 3.84
N VAL A 628 20.58 -0.65 3.91
CA VAL A 628 20.91 -1.84 4.74
C VAL A 628 22.15 -2.55 4.18
N ASN A 629 23.24 -2.57 4.96
CA ASN A 629 24.54 -3.03 4.49
C ASN A 629 24.70 -4.55 4.31
N ASP A 630 23.87 -5.38 4.94
CA ASP A 630 23.98 -6.84 4.94
C ASP A 630 22.86 -7.56 4.17
N GLN A 631 22.08 -6.83 3.40
CA GLN A 631 20.95 -7.38 2.66
C GLN A 631 21.38 -7.92 1.29
N LYS A 632 20.79 -9.04 0.87
CA LYS A 632 20.98 -9.54 -0.48
C LYS A 632 20.35 -8.60 -1.51
N LYS A 633 21.00 -8.46 -2.67
CA LYS A 633 20.54 -7.59 -3.76
C LYS A 633 19.07 -7.82 -4.13
N GLU A 634 18.67 -9.07 -4.32
CA GLU A 634 17.31 -9.44 -4.71
C GLU A 634 16.28 -9.04 -3.65
N THR A 635 16.58 -9.28 -2.39
CA THR A 635 15.69 -8.93 -1.26
C THR A 635 15.53 -7.41 -1.13
N MET A 636 16.63 -6.65 -1.33
CA MET A 636 16.58 -5.19 -1.32
C MET A 636 15.68 -4.65 -2.43
N ILE A 637 15.85 -5.14 -3.66
CA ILE A 637 15.05 -4.71 -4.81
C ILE A 637 13.56 -5.05 -4.57
N GLU A 638 13.25 -6.26 -4.10
CA GLU A 638 11.87 -6.68 -3.85
C GLU A 638 11.20 -5.81 -2.78
N ASN A 639 11.88 -5.54 -1.67
CA ASN A 639 11.37 -4.68 -0.60
C ASN A 639 11.19 -3.24 -1.07
N ALA A 640 12.18 -2.68 -1.77
CA ALA A 640 12.12 -1.33 -2.29
C ALA A 640 10.96 -1.18 -3.29
N MET A 641 10.86 -2.08 -4.25
CA MET A 641 9.82 -2.00 -5.28
C MET A 641 8.42 -2.29 -4.74
N SER A 642 8.27 -3.20 -3.79
CA SER A 642 6.99 -3.43 -3.13
C SER A 642 6.51 -2.17 -2.38
N ASN A 643 7.39 -1.48 -1.67
CA ASN A 643 7.06 -0.21 -1.02
C ASN A 643 6.75 0.90 -2.02
N PHE A 644 7.52 0.98 -3.12
CA PHE A 644 7.30 1.93 -4.20
C PHE A 644 5.92 1.76 -4.85
N VAL A 645 5.59 0.55 -5.28
CA VAL A 645 4.29 0.21 -5.88
C VAL A 645 3.13 0.55 -4.94
N ASN A 646 3.28 0.24 -3.65
CA ASN A 646 2.24 0.52 -2.66
C ASN A 646 2.08 2.01 -2.38
N HIS A 647 3.18 2.75 -2.21
CA HIS A 647 3.14 4.18 -1.90
C HIS A 647 2.48 5.00 -3.02
N PHE A 648 2.89 4.76 -4.26
CA PHE A 648 2.34 5.46 -5.43
C PHE A 648 1.06 4.80 -5.97
N SER A 649 0.49 3.83 -5.25
CA SER A 649 -0.74 3.14 -5.67
C SER A 649 -0.69 2.61 -7.10
N LEU A 650 0.49 2.15 -7.51
CA LEU A 650 0.72 1.57 -8.83
C LEU A 650 0.11 0.17 -8.90
N ASP A 651 -0.29 -0.23 -10.09
CA ASP A 651 -0.73 -1.60 -10.29
C ASP A 651 0.42 -2.53 -10.64
N CYS A 652 1.41 -2.01 -11.34
CA CYS A 652 2.55 -2.79 -11.80
C CYS A 652 3.82 -1.96 -11.91
N ALA A 653 4.96 -2.63 -11.74
CA ALA A 653 6.28 -2.08 -12.01
C ALA A 653 7.21 -3.14 -12.60
N LEU A 654 8.21 -2.71 -13.35
CA LEU A 654 9.21 -3.54 -14.01
C LEU A 654 10.57 -2.84 -13.96
N ILE A 655 11.62 -3.58 -13.64
CA ILE A 655 13.02 -3.11 -13.79
C ILE A 655 13.78 -4.07 -14.71
N ILE A 656 14.39 -3.52 -15.75
CA ILE A 656 15.25 -4.23 -16.69
C ILE A 656 16.68 -3.71 -16.54
N ASP A 657 17.63 -4.59 -16.28
CA ASP A 657 19.06 -4.31 -16.20
C ASP A 657 19.75 -4.74 -17.52
N LEU A 658 20.50 -3.83 -18.12
CA LEU A 658 21.19 -3.99 -19.38
C LEU A 658 22.72 -4.10 -19.23
N HIS A 659 23.24 -4.10 -18.01
CA HIS A 659 24.67 -4.17 -17.73
C HIS A 659 25.30 -5.54 -18.04
N ALA A 660 24.49 -6.57 -18.04
CA ALA A 660 24.93 -7.93 -18.32
C ALA A 660 25.08 -8.17 -19.84
N LYS A 661 25.80 -9.23 -20.22
CA LYS A 661 25.92 -9.65 -21.65
C LYS A 661 24.57 -9.93 -22.33
N ALA A 662 23.54 -10.21 -21.55
CA ALA A 662 22.14 -10.30 -21.94
C ALA A 662 21.30 -9.48 -20.95
N PRO A 663 20.24 -8.79 -21.40
CA PRO A 663 19.32 -8.07 -20.53
C PRO A 663 18.76 -9.00 -19.44
N LYS A 664 18.63 -8.49 -18.21
CA LYS A 664 18.10 -9.23 -17.08
C LYS A 664 16.95 -8.47 -16.43
N VAL A 665 15.84 -9.14 -16.21
CA VAL A 665 14.74 -8.59 -15.42
C VAL A 665 15.11 -8.68 -13.93
N LEU A 666 15.19 -7.54 -13.25
CA LEU A 666 15.48 -7.45 -11.83
C LEU A 666 14.22 -7.49 -10.98
N TYR A 667 13.15 -6.92 -11.49
CA TYR A 667 11.83 -6.92 -10.84
C TYR A 667 10.74 -6.95 -11.91
N ASN A 668 9.70 -7.76 -11.71
CA ASN A 668 8.54 -7.82 -12.60
C ASN A 668 7.27 -8.17 -11.81
N ASP A 669 6.38 -7.21 -11.69
CA ASP A 669 5.05 -7.37 -11.08
C ASP A 669 3.93 -7.14 -12.14
N THR A 670 4.30 -7.17 -13.42
CA THR A 670 3.35 -6.88 -14.52
C THR A 670 2.46 -8.06 -14.87
N GLY A 671 2.89 -9.27 -14.53
CA GLY A 671 2.24 -10.52 -14.97
C GLY A 671 2.49 -10.86 -16.44
N CYS A 672 3.26 -10.04 -17.17
CA CYS A 672 3.61 -10.29 -18.58
C CYS A 672 4.91 -11.07 -18.69
N ASP A 673 4.98 -11.99 -19.66
CA ASP A 673 6.21 -12.72 -19.95
C ASP A 673 7.20 -11.79 -20.67
N MET A 674 8.34 -11.52 -20.02
CA MET A 674 9.41 -10.71 -20.57
C MET A 674 10.33 -11.54 -21.44
N THR A 675 9.92 -11.76 -22.71
CA THR A 675 10.77 -12.40 -23.70
C THR A 675 11.90 -11.47 -24.14
N ASP A 676 13.00 -12.02 -24.65
CA ASP A 676 14.13 -11.23 -25.16
C ASP A 676 13.69 -10.23 -26.25
N GLU A 677 12.67 -10.56 -27.04
CA GLU A 677 12.11 -9.70 -28.07
C GLU A 677 11.37 -8.50 -27.47
N VAL A 678 10.56 -8.71 -26.43
CA VAL A 678 9.83 -7.68 -25.70
C VAL A 678 10.82 -6.72 -25.00
N ILE A 679 11.81 -7.28 -24.31
CA ILE A 679 12.84 -6.49 -23.62
C ILE A 679 13.61 -5.62 -24.61
N LYS A 680 14.02 -6.21 -25.74
CA LYS A 680 14.73 -5.48 -26.78
C LYS A 680 13.87 -4.36 -27.37
N GLY A 681 12.59 -4.62 -27.66
CA GLY A 681 11.67 -3.62 -28.17
C GLY A 681 11.50 -2.44 -27.22
N ILE A 682 11.35 -2.70 -25.92
CA ILE A 682 11.28 -1.65 -24.89
C ILE A 682 12.58 -0.83 -24.87
N CYS A 683 13.73 -1.50 -24.90
CA CYS A 683 15.03 -0.83 -24.87
C CYS A 683 15.27 0.03 -26.09
N ASP A 684 14.94 -0.47 -27.29
CA ASP A 684 15.10 0.28 -28.55
C ASP A 684 14.27 1.58 -28.52
N ILE A 685 13.06 1.53 -27.98
CA ILE A 685 12.22 2.72 -27.81
C ILE A 685 12.80 3.67 -26.77
N MET A 686 13.27 3.16 -25.62
CA MET A 686 13.78 4.00 -24.54
C MET A 686 15.07 4.76 -24.89
N ILE A 687 15.79 4.35 -25.92
CA ILE A 687 16.95 5.08 -26.46
C ILE A 687 16.49 6.43 -27.06
N ASP A 688 15.30 6.48 -27.64
CA ASP A 688 14.75 7.71 -28.23
C ASP A 688 14.21 8.67 -27.16
N TYR A 689 13.99 8.18 -25.94
CA TYR A 689 13.49 8.97 -24.81
C TYR A 689 14.47 9.01 -23.62
N PRO A 690 15.64 9.65 -23.75
CA PRO A 690 16.69 9.64 -22.72
C PRO A 690 16.26 10.33 -21.42
N GLU A 691 15.26 11.21 -21.48
CA GLU A 691 14.68 11.87 -20.29
C GLU A 691 13.54 11.05 -19.68
N GLY A 692 13.16 9.91 -20.29
CA GLY A 692 11.96 9.20 -19.90
C GLY A 692 10.69 9.99 -20.20
N PHE A 693 9.56 9.42 -19.87
CA PHE A 693 8.27 10.08 -20.06
C PHE A 693 7.23 9.59 -19.05
N ALA A 694 6.24 10.44 -18.77
CA ALA A 694 5.03 10.12 -18.05
C ALA A 694 3.83 10.49 -18.93
N THR A 695 2.86 9.62 -19.05
CA THR A 695 1.67 9.88 -19.85
C THR A 695 0.44 9.22 -19.25
N SER A 696 -0.74 9.72 -19.62
CA SER A 696 -2.03 9.16 -19.23
C SER A 696 -3.00 9.20 -20.40
N LYS A 697 -4.04 8.36 -20.37
CA LYS A 697 -5.08 8.37 -21.43
C LYS A 697 -5.79 9.72 -21.59
N ILE A 698 -5.67 10.61 -20.60
CA ILE A 698 -6.20 11.97 -20.69
C ILE A 698 -5.24 12.92 -21.40
N ALA A 699 -3.93 12.61 -21.37
CA ALA A 699 -2.90 13.43 -22.02
C ALA A 699 -2.90 13.23 -23.54
N GLU A 700 -2.67 14.32 -24.29
CA GLU A 700 -2.54 14.24 -25.75
C GLU A 700 -1.45 13.30 -26.22
N GLY A 701 -0.37 13.18 -25.43
CA GLY A 701 0.79 12.32 -25.74
C GLY A 701 0.57 10.82 -25.49
N PHE A 702 -0.58 10.38 -24.95
CA PHE A 702 -0.78 8.96 -24.66
C PHE A 702 -0.61 8.08 -25.91
N TYR A 703 -1.17 8.51 -27.03
CA TYR A 703 -1.10 7.77 -28.29
C TYR A 703 0.32 7.74 -28.89
N GLU A 704 1.15 8.72 -28.60
CA GLU A 704 2.55 8.76 -29.02
C GLU A 704 3.36 7.60 -28.41
N TYR A 705 3.00 7.19 -27.19
CA TYR A 705 3.67 6.14 -26.44
C TYR A 705 2.95 4.79 -26.48
N GLU A 706 1.87 4.65 -27.24
CA GLU A 706 1.06 3.43 -27.30
C GLU A 706 1.88 2.20 -27.74
N ASN A 707 2.88 2.40 -28.61
CA ASN A 707 3.80 1.34 -29.02
C ASN A 707 4.60 0.75 -27.84
N VAL A 708 5.01 1.57 -26.88
CA VAL A 708 5.71 1.10 -25.66
C VAL A 708 4.74 0.32 -24.79
N ILE A 709 3.54 0.86 -24.61
CA ILE A 709 2.52 0.29 -23.74
C ILE A 709 2.02 -1.04 -24.29
N SER A 710 1.93 -1.20 -25.61
CA SER A 710 1.47 -2.43 -26.27
C SER A 710 2.35 -3.65 -26.02
N TYR A 711 3.63 -3.46 -25.69
CA TYR A 711 4.51 -4.57 -25.32
C TYR A 711 4.07 -5.30 -24.06
N PHE A 712 3.27 -4.67 -23.22
CA PHE A 712 2.76 -5.29 -21.98
C PHE A 712 1.53 -6.16 -22.22
N GLY A 713 0.95 -6.14 -23.43
CA GLY A 713 -0.25 -6.91 -23.76
C GLY A 713 -1.46 -6.58 -22.88
N VAL A 714 -1.48 -5.36 -22.32
CA VAL A 714 -2.49 -4.90 -21.35
C VAL A 714 -3.22 -3.71 -21.96
N ASP A 715 -4.44 -3.94 -22.42
CA ASP A 715 -5.26 -2.91 -23.07
C ASP A 715 -5.87 -1.89 -22.10
N ASP A 716 -5.76 -2.15 -20.78
CA ASP A 716 -6.40 -1.38 -19.72
C ASP A 716 -5.44 -0.43 -18.96
N VAL A 717 -4.30 -0.10 -19.51
CA VAL A 717 -3.39 0.91 -18.94
C VAL A 717 -4.01 2.29 -19.03
N CYS A 718 -4.11 3.01 -17.90
CA CYS A 718 -4.64 4.37 -17.88
C CYS A 718 -3.55 5.44 -17.72
N SER A 719 -2.45 5.10 -17.08
CA SER A 719 -1.32 5.99 -16.84
C SER A 719 -0.03 5.21 -16.77
N PHE A 720 1.03 5.75 -17.33
CA PHE A 720 2.29 5.07 -17.57
C PHE A 720 3.48 6.00 -17.36
N VAL A 721 4.54 5.47 -16.75
CA VAL A 721 5.83 6.15 -16.62
C VAL A 721 6.94 5.20 -17.01
N ALA A 722 7.87 5.69 -17.80
CA ALA A 722 9.11 5.00 -18.15
C ALA A 722 10.31 5.88 -17.80
N VAL A 723 11.24 5.33 -17.02
CA VAL A 723 12.43 6.03 -16.53
C VAL A 723 13.67 5.26 -16.99
N PRO A 724 14.46 5.80 -17.93
CA PRO A 724 15.75 5.24 -18.27
C PRO A 724 16.82 5.66 -17.26
N PHE A 725 17.74 4.77 -16.98
CA PHE A 725 18.98 5.10 -16.28
C PHE A 725 20.14 5.02 -17.26
N ILE A 726 20.77 6.17 -17.52
CA ILE A 726 21.87 6.31 -18.47
C ILE A 726 23.19 6.42 -17.71
N LYS A 727 24.16 5.60 -18.10
CA LYS A 727 25.50 5.59 -17.55
C LYS A 727 26.53 5.59 -18.67
N ASN A 728 27.47 6.54 -18.65
CA ASN A 728 28.49 6.69 -19.69
C ASN A 728 27.90 6.78 -21.12
N ASP A 729 26.85 7.58 -21.28
CA ASP A 729 26.10 7.80 -22.52
C ASP A 729 25.45 6.53 -23.13
N ALA A 730 25.28 5.48 -22.32
CA ALA A 730 24.59 4.25 -22.73
C ALA A 730 23.41 3.96 -21.78
N LEU A 731 22.34 3.45 -22.34
CA LEU A 731 21.19 2.97 -21.57
C LEU A 731 21.61 1.76 -20.73
N SER A 732 21.50 1.91 -19.42
CA SER A 732 22.04 0.98 -18.42
C SER A 732 20.95 0.11 -17.79
N SER A 733 19.80 0.72 -17.50
CA SER A 733 18.60 0.04 -17.01
C SER A 733 17.36 0.90 -17.26
N VAL A 734 16.20 0.29 -17.12
CA VAL A 734 14.89 0.93 -17.32
C VAL A 734 13.96 0.54 -16.19
N LEU A 735 13.32 1.55 -15.59
CA LEU A 735 12.16 1.38 -14.70
C LEU A 735 10.89 1.72 -15.47
N ILE A 736 9.92 0.85 -15.41
CA ILE A 736 8.59 1.08 -15.95
C ILE A 736 7.58 0.89 -14.83
N ALA A 737 6.61 1.79 -14.75
CA ALA A 737 5.50 1.68 -13.81
C ALA A 737 4.22 2.15 -14.48
N TYR A 738 3.11 1.49 -14.20
CA TYR A 738 1.83 1.89 -14.74
C TYR A 738 0.66 1.63 -13.80
N VAL A 739 -0.42 2.36 -14.06
CA VAL A 739 -1.71 2.22 -13.42
C VAL A 739 -2.70 1.70 -14.44
N ARG A 740 -3.40 0.62 -14.10
CA ARG A 740 -4.42 0.00 -14.95
C ARG A 740 -5.76 0.70 -14.79
N MET A 741 -6.51 0.78 -15.87
CA MET A 741 -7.92 1.07 -15.80
C MET A 741 -8.62 -0.13 -15.18
N LYS A 742 -8.97 -0.01 -13.91
CA LYS A 742 -9.90 -0.94 -13.29
C LYS A 742 -11.26 -0.30 -13.28
N ASP A 743 -12.29 -1.12 -13.38
CA ASP A 743 -13.65 -0.71 -13.12
C ASP A 743 -13.75 -0.15 -11.70
N ASN A 744 -13.38 1.10 -11.54
CA ASN A 744 -13.66 1.86 -10.34
C ASN A 744 -15.02 2.52 -10.51
N TRP A 745 -15.93 2.03 -9.84
CA TRP A 745 -16.98 2.48 -8.99
C TRP A 745 -17.71 3.75 -9.30
N HIS A 746 -17.03 4.85 -9.70
CA HIS A 746 -17.59 6.18 -9.78
C HIS A 746 -17.59 6.78 -11.17
N GLY A 747 -17.09 6.07 -12.19
CA GLY A 747 -16.75 6.79 -13.42
C GLY A 747 -15.77 7.94 -13.18
N SER A 748 -15.36 8.16 -11.93
CA SER A 748 -14.34 9.13 -11.55
C SER A 748 -12.98 8.47 -11.59
N ILE A 749 -12.03 9.18 -12.15
CA ILE A 749 -10.63 8.83 -12.16
C ILE A 749 -10.09 9.11 -10.75
N GLU A 750 -10.44 8.30 -9.78
CA GLU A 750 -9.87 8.41 -8.42
C GLU A 750 -8.49 7.79 -8.31
N ARG A 751 -7.91 7.30 -9.43
CA ARG A 751 -6.60 6.76 -9.42
C ARG A 751 -5.57 7.81 -9.69
N TYR A 752 -4.45 7.61 -9.03
CA TYR A 752 -3.24 8.37 -9.20
C TYR A 752 -2.87 8.40 -10.70
N MET A 753 -2.93 9.59 -11.28
CA MET A 753 -2.54 9.81 -12.67
C MET A 753 -1.09 10.25 -12.65
N LEU A 754 -0.21 9.38 -13.14
CA LEU A 754 1.22 9.65 -13.25
C LEU A 754 1.45 10.86 -14.17
N ASN A 755 2.27 11.79 -13.73
CA ASN A 755 2.55 13.05 -14.41
C ASN A 755 4.06 13.38 -14.41
N GLU A 756 4.44 14.52 -14.91
CA GLU A 756 5.84 14.98 -15.02
C GLU A 756 6.53 15.15 -13.65
N ASP A 757 5.79 15.51 -12.61
CA ASP A 757 6.33 15.62 -11.25
C ASP A 757 6.69 14.24 -10.71
N ASP A 758 5.84 13.24 -10.96
CA ASP A 758 6.12 11.85 -10.62
C ASP A 758 7.31 11.29 -11.38
N LEU A 759 7.42 11.61 -12.68
CA LEU A 759 8.60 11.25 -13.47
C LEU A 759 9.88 11.75 -12.80
N SER A 760 9.88 12.98 -12.31
CA SER A 760 11.03 13.59 -11.64
C SER A 760 11.39 12.86 -10.34
N ILE A 761 10.39 12.50 -9.55
CA ILE A 761 10.55 11.73 -8.31
C ILE A 761 11.03 10.31 -8.63
N PHE A 762 10.43 9.64 -9.60
CA PHE A 762 10.80 8.29 -10.00
C PHE A 762 12.23 8.21 -10.54
N LYS A 763 12.67 9.23 -11.29
CA LYS A 763 14.08 9.37 -11.71
C LYS A 763 15.02 9.43 -10.51
N LEU A 764 14.68 10.21 -9.49
CA LEU A 764 15.49 10.32 -8.27
C LEU A 764 15.57 8.98 -7.54
N LEU A 765 14.41 8.36 -7.26
CA LEU A 765 14.32 7.10 -6.53
C LEU A 765 15.00 5.95 -7.27
N PHE A 766 14.83 5.86 -8.58
CA PHE A 766 15.44 4.84 -9.40
C PHE A 766 16.96 5.01 -9.46
N ARG A 767 17.45 6.23 -9.55
CA ARG A 767 18.88 6.53 -9.49
C ARG A 767 19.50 6.11 -8.16
N GLU A 768 18.84 6.38 -7.05
CA GLU A 768 19.29 5.95 -5.73
C GLU A 768 19.33 4.42 -5.61
N LEU A 769 18.32 3.73 -6.15
CA LEU A 769 18.26 2.26 -6.18
C LEU A 769 19.43 1.69 -7.01
N GLU A 770 19.70 2.24 -8.19
CA GLU A 770 20.79 1.82 -9.07
C GLU A 770 22.16 2.00 -8.40
N TYR A 771 22.37 3.11 -7.69
CA TYR A 771 23.60 3.31 -6.94
C TYR A 771 23.76 2.32 -5.79
N SER A 772 22.67 1.97 -5.12
CA SER A 772 22.70 0.97 -4.04
C SER A 772 22.96 -0.44 -4.59
N ILE A 773 22.37 -0.80 -5.72
CA ILE A 773 22.67 -2.04 -6.44
C ILE A 773 24.16 -2.11 -6.79
N ALA A 774 24.70 -1.05 -7.40
CA ALA A 774 26.11 -1.00 -7.76
C ALA A 774 27.06 -1.09 -6.54
N ARG A 775 26.66 -0.49 -5.41
CA ARG A 775 27.41 -0.57 -4.14
C ARG A 775 27.43 -2.00 -3.60
N ILE A 776 26.30 -2.71 -3.58
CA ILE A 776 26.21 -4.09 -3.14
C ILE A 776 27.11 -4.98 -4.01
N GLU A 777 27.01 -4.88 -5.33
CA GLU A 777 27.83 -5.63 -6.27
C GLU A 777 29.34 -5.36 -6.12
N ALA A 778 29.71 -4.10 -5.88
CA ALA A 778 31.10 -3.74 -5.61
C ALA A 778 31.61 -4.35 -4.31
N ASN A 779 30.79 -4.33 -3.25
CA ASN A 779 31.12 -4.95 -1.96
C ASN A 779 31.24 -6.47 -2.06
N GLU A 780 30.36 -7.13 -2.79
CA GLU A 780 30.45 -8.57 -3.03
C GLU A 780 31.73 -8.95 -3.76
N LYS A 781 32.09 -8.22 -4.84
CA LYS A 781 33.35 -8.40 -5.57
C LYS A 781 34.56 -8.15 -4.69
N ALA A 782 34.52 -7.10 -3.87
CA ALA A 782 35.62 -6.78 -2.94
C ALA A 782 35.78 -7.89 -1.88
N ASN A 783 34.68 -8.41 -1.34
CA ASN A 783 34.70 -9.49 -0.38
C ASN A 783 35.24 -10.80 -0.99
N GLU A 784 34.82 -11.12 -2.21
CA GLU A 784 35.34 -12.27 -2.93
C GLU A 784 36.85 -12.14 -3.21
N MET A 785 37.28 -10.94 -3.66
CA MET A 785 38.68 -10.66 -3.88
C MET A 785 39.49 -10.74 -2.58
N ASN A 786 38.98 -10.19 -1.48
CA ASN A 786 39.59 -10.26 -0.17
C ASN A 786 39.71 -11.72 0.32
N LYS A 787 38.69 -12.55 0.07
CA LYS A 787 38.74 -13.97 0.38
C LYS A 787 39.83 -14.69 -0.42
N ARG A 788 39.96 -14.40 -1.72
CA ARG A 788 41.04 -14.94 -2.58
C ARG A 788 42.40 -14.45 -2.11
N LEU A 789 42.58 -13.19 -1.77
CA LEU A 789 43.82 -12.62 -1.26
C LEU A 789 44.20 -13.28 0.07
N LYS A 790 43.28 -13.46 1.00
CA LYS A 790 43.52 -14.14 2.27
C LYS A 790 43.96 -15.57 2.04
N GLN A 791 43.35 -16.31 1.12
CA GLN A 791 43.77 -17.66 0.76
C GLN A 791 45.16 -17.68 0.14
N ALA A 792 45.42 -16.81 -0.82
CA ALA A 792 46.74 -16.72 -1.44
C ALA A 792 47.87 -16.33 -0.46
N ALA A 793 47.55 -15.52 0.56
CA ALA A 793 48.50 -15.13 1.57
C ALA A 793 48.95 -16.29 2.49
N VAL A 794 48.12 -17.31 2.67
CA VAL A 794 48.34 -18.42 3.61
C VAL A 794 48.63 -19.76 2.95
N THR A 795 48.48 -19.86 1.62
CA THR A 795 48.74 -21.09 0.86
C THR A 795 50.00 -20.99 0.00
N ASP A 796 50.72 -22.08 -0.21
CA ASP A 796 51.77 -22.19 -1.20
C ASP A 796 51.13 -22.35 -2.60
N MET A 797 51.46 -21.44 -3.52
CA MET A 797 50.82 -21.39 -4.85
C MET A 797 51.14 -22.59 -5.73
N LEU A 798 52.26 -23.26 -5.49
CA LEU A 798 52.69 -24.44 -6.25
C LEU A 798 51.97 -25.71 -5.78
N THR A 799 51.95 -25.93 -4.47
CA THR A 799 51.53 -27.19 -3.85
C THR A 799 50.08 -27.17 -3.30
N GLY A 800 49.50 -25.98 -3.09
CA GLY A 800 48.14 -25.82 -2.59
C GLY A 800 47.96 -26.15 -1.10
N ILE A 801 49.01 -26.47 -0.37
CA ILE A 801 49.04 -26.64 1.10
C ILE A 801 49.38 -25.29 1.75
N TYR A 802 49.38 -25.22 3.09
CA TYR A 802 49.79 -23.98 3.77
C TYR A 802 51.22 -23.61 3.45
N ASN A 803 51.45 -22.32 3.23
CA ASN A 803 52.79 -21.77 3.25
C ASN A 803 53.26 -21.51 4.70
N ARG A 804 54.49 -21.02 4.89
CA ARG A 804 55.02 -20.73 6.23
C ARG A 804 54.15 -19.78 7.05
N ALA A 805 53.52 -18.73 6.40
CA ALA A 805 52.63 -17.81 7.09
C ALA A 805 51.31 -18.50 7.49
N GLY A 806 50.78 -19.37 6.62
CA GLY A 806 49.60 -20.17 6.88
C GLY A 806 49.83 -21.18 8.01
N MET A 807 51.04 -21.78 8.08
CA MET A 807 51.42 -22.63 9.18
C MET A 807 51.33 -21.91 10.53
N TYR A 808 51.90 -20.73 10.66
CA TYR A 808 51.83 -19.97 11.92
C TYR A 808 50.39 -19.60 12.28
N GLN A 809 49.56 -19.29 11.31
CA GLN A 809 48.12 -19.04 11.58
C GLN A 809 47.40 -20.30 12.08
N GLU A 810 47.72 -21.47 11.52
CA GLU A 810 47.12 -22.72 12.00
C GLU A 810 47.62 -23.08 13.38
N ILE A 811 48.90 -22.79 13.70
CA ILE A 811 49.45 -22.94 15.07
C ILE A 811 48.73 -22.04 16.06
N GLU A 812 48.45 -20.78 15.71
CA GLU A 812 47.65 -19.85 16.55
C GLU A 812 46.22 -20.35 16.78
N LYS A 813 45.59 -20.94 15.76
CA LYS A 813 44.27 -21.60 15.92
C LYS A 813 44.36 -22.86 16.80
N LEU A 814 45.41 -23.64 16.65
CA LEU A 814 45.68 -24.82 17.50
C LEU A 814 45.86 -24.40 18.97
N GLU A 815 46.59 -23.33 19.24
CA GLU A 815 46.73 -22.75 20.57
C GLU A 815 45.40 -22.37 21.20
N LYS A 816 44.54 -21.72 20.46
CA LYS A 816 43.17 -21.37 20.90
C LYS A 816 42.36 -22.65 21.24
N ARG A 817 42.51 -23.72 20.47
CA ARG A 817 41.86 -25.00 20.77
C ARG A 817 42.43 -25.63 22.02
N ILE A 818 43.77 -25.64 22.19
CA ILE A 818 44.47 -26.13 23.35
C ILE A 818 44.03 -25.39 24.62
N SER A 819 43.90 -24.08 24.58
CA SER A 819 43.53 -23.24 25.73
C SER A 819 42.12 -23.53 26.27
N VAL A 820 41.23 -24.07 25.46
CA VAL A 820 39.85 -24.46 25.85
C VAL A 820 39.83 -25.93 26.38
N THR A 821 40.85 -26.72 26.10
CA THR A 821 40.89 -28.12 26.47
C THR A 821 41.47 -28.28 27.88
N SER A 822 40.66 -28.75 28.84
CA SER A 822 41.14 -29.00 30.21
C SER A 822 42.18 -30.10 30.23
N GLY A 823 43.45 -29.77 30.48
CA GLY A 823 44.54 -30.71 30.58
C GLY A 823 45.57 -30.71 29.44
N GLY A 824 45.44 -29.73 28.50
CA GLY A 824 46.32 -29.66 27.33
C GLY A 824 45.94 -30.66 26.21
N MET A 825 46.74 -30.69 25.15
CA MET A 825 46.54 -31.56 23.98
C MET A 825 47.86 -32.22 23.58
N ASP A 826 47.83 -33.50 23.25
CA ASP A 826 48.99 -34.21 22.71
C ASP A 826 49.24 -33.76 21.26
N VAL A 827 50.43 -33.27 20.96
CA VAL A 827 50.80 -32.75 19.65
C VAL A 827 52.04 -33.43 19.11
N GLY A 828 51.93 -33.91 17.89
CA GLY A 828 53.07 -34.48 17.13
C GLY A 828 53.42 -33.55 15.95
N LEU A 829 54.69 -33.44 15.65
CA LEU A 829 55.20 -32.64 14.56
C LEU A 829 56.28 -33.40 13.79
N MET A 830 56.22 -33.36 12.48
CA MET A 830 57.22 -33.90 11.58
C MET A 830 57.79 -32.75 10.75
N PHE A 831 59.09 -32.59 10.79
CA PHE A 831 59.87 -31.72 9.90
C PHE A 831 60.46 -32.60 8.82
N ILE A 832 60.21 -32.28 7.54
CA ILE A 832 60.52 -33.16 6.42
C ILE A 832 61.32 -32.35 5.38
N ASP A 833 62.41 -32.95 4.91
CA ASP A 833 63.22 -32.42 3.83
C ASP A 833 63.38 -33.50 2.74
N LEU A 834 63.17 -33.05 1.46
CA LEU A 834 63.24 -33.98 0.33
C LEU A 834 64.70 -34.30 -0.05
N ASP A 835 65.04 -35.54 0.04
CA ASP A 835 66.40 -36.04 -0.34
C ASP A 835 66.56 -36.00 -1.85
N ASN A 836 67.77 -35.61 -2.28
CA ASN A 836 68.18 -35.57 -3.67
C ASN A 836 67.37 -34.59 -4.57
N PHE A 837 66.48 -33.76 -3.99
CA PHE A 837 65.59 -32.83 -4.75
C PHE A 837 66.35 -31.88 -5.69
N LYS A 838 67.50 -31.35 -5.19
CA LYS A 838 68.39 -30.50 -6.02
C LYS A 838 68.92 -31.24 -7.26
N HIS A 839 69.30 -32.55 -7.12
CA HIS A 839 69.76 -33.37 -8.20
C HIS A 839 68.71 -33.48 -9.31
N TYR A 840 67.43 -33.63 -8.94
CA TYR A 840 66.33 -33.68 -9.94
C TYR A 840 66.11 -32.33 -10.65
N ASN A 841 66.12 -31.22 -9.90
CA ASN A 841 66.09 -29.91 -10.50
C ASN A 841 67.21 -29.65 -11.51
N ASP A 842 68.47 -30.03 -11.07
CA ASP A 842 69.67 -29.79 -11.91
C ASP A 842 69.72 -30.69 -13.16
N THR A 843 69.16 -31.91 -13.07
CA THR A 843 69.22 -32.94 -14.15
C THR A 843 68.01 -32.84 -15.08
N TYR A 844 66.78 -32.61 -14.58
CA TYR A 844 65.54 -32.72 -15.34
C TYR A 844 64.77 -31.38 -15.47
N GLY A 845 65.32 -30.35 -14.82
CA GLY A 845 64.74 -29.01 -14.85
C GLY A 845 63.73 -28.74 -13.71
N HIS A 846 63.46 -27.46 -13.48
CA HIS A 846 62.60 -26.98 -12.40
C HIS A 846 61.14 -27.45 -12.51
N ASP A 847 60.64 -27.68 -13.73
CA ASP A 847 59.27 -28.17 -13.94
C ASP A 847 59.08 -29.59 -13.37
N VAL A 848 60.15 -30.45 -13.44
CA VAL A 848 60.12 -31.75 -12.79
C VAL A 848 60.23 -31.64 -11.28
N GLY A 849 61.02 -30.68 -10.77
CA GLY A 849 61.05 -30.37 -9.34
C GLY A 849 59.70 -29.90 -8.86
N ASP A 850 59.02 -29.04 -9.59
CA ASP A 850 57.64 -28.57 -9.26
C ASP A 850 56.64 -29.73 -9.25
N LEU A 851 56.77 -30.71 -10.16
CA LEU A 851 55.94 -31.92 -10.16
C LEU A 851 56.17 -32.71 -8.88
N ILE A 852 57.46 -32.96 -8.51
CA ILE A 852 57.83 -33.69 -7.29
C ILE A 852 57.23 -33.00 -6.05
N LEU A 853 57.36 -31.67 -5.96
CA LEU A 853 56.83 -30.93 -4.81
C LEU A 853 55.31 -31.04 -4.70
N LYS A 854 54.57 -31.02 -5.81
CA LYS A 854 53.13 -31.22 -5.85
C LYS A 854 52.72 -32.62 -5.38
N GLU A 855 53.41 -33.67 -5.89
CA GLU A 855 53.14 -35.05 -5.53
C GLU A 855 53.48 -35.33 -4.04
N MET A 856 54.59 -34.79 -3.56
CA MET A 856 54.97 -34.94 -2.13
C MET A 856 53.94 -34.21 -1.24
N ALA A 857 53.52 -32.99 -1.61
CA ALA A 857 52.50 -32.26 -0.86
C ALA A 857 51.16 -33.04 -0.83
N PHE A 858 50.79 -33.70 -1.94
CA PHE A 858 49.64 -34.58 -2.00
C PHE A 858 49.79 -35.76 -1.06
N VAL A 859 50.92 -36.46 -1.09
CA VAL A 859 51.21 -37.58 -0.16
C VAL A 859 51.11 -37.14 1.31
N PHE A 860 51.72 -36.01 1.67
CA PHE A 860 51.70 -35.51 3.04
C PHE A 860 50.28 -35.11 3.48
N LYS A 861 49.51 -34.53 2.60
CA LYS A 861 48.11 -34.16 2.88
C LYS A 861 47.23 -35.39 3.07
N GLU A 862 47.43 -36.43 2.27
CA GLU A 862 46.70 -37.70 2.38
C GLU A 862 47.01 -38.44 3.69
N VAL A 863 48.24 -38.37 4.18
CA VAL A 863 48.61 -39.04 5.44
C VAL A 863 48.20 -38.24 6.66
N ALA A 864 48.21 -36.92 6.58
CA ALA A 864 47.73 -36.07 7.66
C ALA A 864 46.18 -36.11 7.79
N LYS A 865 45.45 -36.19 6.66
CA LYS A 865 43.98 -36.17 6.59
C LYS A 865 43.38 -35.09 7.48
N ASP A 866 42.30 -35.41 8.19
CA ASP A 866 41.60 -34.49 9.08
C ASP A 866 42.20 -34.37 10.48
N ARG A 867 43.39 -34.98 10.72
CA ARG A 867 44.02 -35.04 12.04
C ARG A 867 45.01 -33.89 12.30
N GLY A 868 45.26 -33.09 11.32
CA GLY A 868 46.19 -31.97 11.42
C GLY A 868 46.33 -31.19 10.14
N PHE A 869 47.43 -30.51 9.98
CA PHE A 869 47.68 -29.71 8.80
C PHE A 869 49.11 -29.92 8.26
N VAL A 870 49.26 -29.61 6.97
CA VAL A 870 50.52 -29.70 6.25
C VAL A 870 50.91 -28.35 5.70
N SER A 871 52.16 -27.97 5.82
CA SER A 871 52.72 -26.75 5.27
C SER A 871 54.01 -27.00 4.53
N ARG A 872 54.30 -26.19 3.51
CA ARG A 872 55.59 -26.06 2.90
C ARG A 872 56.34 -24.94 3.62
N TYR A 873 57.35 -25.31 4.35
CA TYR A 873 58.14 -24.41 5.19
C TYR A 873 59.10 -23.54 4.35
N GLY A 874 59.72 -24.11 3.32
CA GLY A 874 60.56 -23.42 2.35
C GLY A 874 61.20 -24.42 1.38
N GLY A 875 61.46 -24.02 0.14
CA GLY A 875 62.14 -24.87 -0.84
C GLY A 875 61.56 -26.28 -0.97
N ASP A 876 62.32 -27.26 -0.46
CA ASP A 876 62.00 -28.67 -0.38
C ASP A 876 61.66 -29.17 1.05
N GLU A 877 61.40 -28.21 1.97
CA GLU A 877 61.07 -28.48 3.39
C GLU A 877 59.56 -28.42 3.65
N PHE A 878 59.04 -29.41 4.36
CA PHE A 878 57.64 -29.52 4.73
C PHE A 878 57.48 -29.77 6.23
N ILE A 879 56.38 -29.32 6.77
CA ILE A 879 55.98 -29.59 8.15
C ILE A 879 54.58 -30.20 8.17
N ILE A 880 54.44 -31.28 8.93
CA ILE A 880 53.12 -31.87 9.26
C ILE A 880 52.93 -31.71 10.76
N VAL A 881 51.79 -31.19 11.16
CA VAL A 881 51.38 -31.10 12.56
C VAL A 881 50.15 -31.97 12.73
N ILE A 882 50.16 -32.86 13.71
CA ILE A 882 49.11 -33.82 14.06
C ILE A 882 48.60 -33.51 15.47
N GLU A 883 47.29 -33.31 15.58
CA GLU A 883 46.61 -32.99 16.83
C GLU A 883 46.06 -34.24 17.51
N SER A 884 46.05 -34.27 18.84
CA SER A 884 45.44 -35.34 19.64
C SER A 884 45.96 -36.75 19.24
N CYS A 885 47.28 -36.89 19.03
CA CYS A 885 47.88 -38.10 18.54
C CYS A 885 48.73 -38.85 19.64
N ALA A 886 48.87 -40.13 19.48
CA ALA A 886 49.81 -40.88 20.25
C ALA A 886 51.15 -41.04 19.51
N ARG A 887 52.23 -41.25 20.24
CA ARG A 887 53.59 -41.40 19.69
C ARG A 887 53.68 -42.46 18.57
N TYR A 888 53.05 -43.62 18.75
CA TYR A 888 53.06 -44.70 17.76
C TYR A 888 52.35 -44.35 16.45
N GLU A 889 51.41 -43.47 16.53
CA GLU A 889 50.67 -43.01 15.31
C GLU A 889 51.55 -42.16 14.40
N LEU A 890 52.45 -41.37 14.98
CA LEU A 890 53.41 -40.57 14.20
C LEU A 890 54.43 -41.51 13.51
N GLU A 891 54.87 -42.56 14.18
CA GLU A 891 55.74 -43.59 13.55
C GLU A 891 55.00 -44.27 12.38
N ASN A 892 53.70 -44.54 12.52
CA ASN A 892 52.93 -45.16 11.47
C ASN A 892 52.72 -44.16 10.28
N ILE A 893 52.52 -42.88 10.55
CA ILE A 893 52.45 -41.86 9.52
C ILE A 893 53.78 -41.78 8.75
N ALA A 894 54.93 -41.78 9.43
CA ALA A 894 56.23 -41.77 8.78
C ALA A 894 56.42 -42.99 7.89
N LYS A 895 56.08 -44.20 8.36
CA LYS A 895 56.14 -45.47 7.59
C LYS A 895 55.17 -45.39 6.38
N ASP A 896 53.93 -44.81 6.53
CA ASP A 896 52.99 -44.65 5.43
C ASP A 896 53.50 -43.67 4.36
N ILE A 897 54.21 -42.60 4.77
CA ILE A 897 54.88 -41.69 3.84
C ILE A 897 55.88 -42.45 2.98
N TYR A 898 56.82 -43.27 3.62
CA TYR A 898 57.80 -44.02 2.84
C TYR A 898 57.16 -45.07 1.96
N ALA A 899 56.16 -45.79 2.46
CA ALA A 899 55.44 -46.79 1.66
C ALA A 899 54.82 -46.15 0.42
N ARG A 900 54.16 -44.99 0.55
CA ARG A 900 53.57 -44.28 -0.58
C ARG A 900 54.58 -43.72 -1.57
N ILE A 901 55.76 -43.27 -1.10
CA ILE A 901 56.84 -42.84 -1.98
C ILE A 901 57.43 -44.08 -2.71
N ALA A 902 57.56 -45.23 -2.06
CA ALA A 902 58.02 -46.44 -2.68
C ALA A 902 57.00 -47.02 -3.70
N GLU A 903 55.72 -47.00 -3.37
CA GLU A 903 54.65 -47.40 -4.31
C GLU A 903 54.60 -46.47 -5.57
N ALA A 904 54.94 -45.24 -5.42
CA ALA A 904 55.04 -44.28 -6.55
C ALA A 904 56.38 -44.46 -7.34
N ASP A 905 57.16 -45.49 -7.02
CA ASP A 905 58.50 -45.77 -7.64
C ASP A 905 59.42 -44.52 -7.60
N GLY A 906 59.39 -43.82 -6.45
CA GLY A 906 60.12 -42.58 -6.26
C GLY A 906 59.70 -41.49 -7.28
N PHE A 907 58.46 -41.55 -7.76
CA PHE A 907 57.85 -40.69 -8.79
C PHE A 907 58.48 -40.86 -10.20
N SER A 908 59.34 -41.87 -10.39
CA SER A 908 60.01 -42.08 -11.68
C SER A 908 59.05 -42.32 -12.83
N SER A 909 57.95 -43.03 -12.62
CA SER A 909 56.89 -43.23 -13.60
C SER A 909 56.14 -41.95 -13.98
N GLN A 910 55.85 -41.06 -13.03
CA GLN A 910 55.22 -39.78 -13.27
C GLN A 910 56.14 -38.81 -14.03
N ILE A 911 57.43 -38.81 -13.66
CA ILE A 911 58.45 -37.98 -14.33
C ILE A 911 58.66 -38.45 -15.79
N LYS A 912 58.73 -39.78 -16.04
CA LYS A 912 58.80 -40.33 -17.42
C LYS A 912 57.59 -39.92 -18.23
N LYS A 913 56.39 -39.98 -17.65
CA LYS A 913 55.15 -39.55 -18.31
C LYS A 913 55.15 -38.08 -18.61
N TYR A 914 55.65 -37.23 -17.72
CA TYR A 914 55.75 -35.80 -17.93
C TYR A 914 56.75 -35.46 -19.02
N LEU A 915 57.95 -36.04 -19.04
CA LEU A 915 58.99 -35.83 -19.99
C LEU A 915 58.67 -36.45 -21.38
N ASN A 916 57.69 -37.37 -21.45
CA ASN A 916 57.26 -38.09 -22.63
C ASN A 916 58.40 -38.86 -23.36
N HIS A 917 59.40 -39.31 -22.64
CA HIS A 917 60.49 -40.17 -23.09
C HIS A 917 61.03 -41.01 -21.98
N ASP A 918 61.71 -42.16 -22.32
CA ASP A 918 62.35 -43.04 -21.34
C ASP A 918 63.64 -42.36 -20.86
N VAL A 919 63.73 -42.27 -19.53
CA VAL A 919 64.86 -41.73 -18.80
C VAL A 919 65.35 -42.80 -17.88
N GLU A 920 66.65 -43.08 -17.88
CA GLU A 920 67.32 -43.98 -16.89
C GLU A 920 67.52 -43.18 -15.58
N PHE A 921 66.87 -43.65 -14.49
CA PHE A 921 67.06 -43.06 -13.21
C PHE A 921 68.21 -43.81 -12.45
N ASN A 922 69.01 -43.05 -11.75
CA ASN A 922 69.99 -43.61 -10.84
C ASN A 922 69.26 -44.00 -9.57
N GLU A 923 69.19 -45.34 -9.31
CA GLU A 923 68.52 -45.96 -8.14
C GLU A 923 69.08 -45.46 -6.79
N GLU A 924 70.36 -45.11 -6.71
CA GLU A 924 70.99 -44.54 -5.52
C GLU A 924 70.60 -43.09 -5.27
N LYS A 925 69.94 -42.43 -6.21
CA LYS A 925 69.47 -41.03 -6.10
C LYS A 925 67.98 -40.89 -6.23
N ASN A 926 67.22 -41.91 -5.87
CA ASN A 926 65.75 -41.82 -5.81
C ASN A 926 65.30 -40.71 -4.86
N ILE A 927 64.10 -40.13 -5.17
CA ILE A 927 63.42 -39.15 -4.29
C ILE A 927 62.96 -39.92 -3.05
N THR A 928 63.46 -39.49 -1.93
CA THR A 928 63.10 -39.94 -0.56
C THR A 928 62.94 -38.70 0.31
N CYS A 929 62.72 -38.83 1.56
CA CYS A 929 62.71 -37.71 2.48
C CYS A 929 63.37 -38.07 3.81
N SER A 930 64.01 -37.08 4.40
CA SER A 930 64.57 -37.17 5.76
C SER A 930 63.54 -36.55 6.71
N ILE A 931 63.10 -37.33 7.73
CA ILE A 931 62.05 -36.92 8.64
C ILE A 931 62.57 -36.85 10.07
N GLY A 932 62.41 -35.64 10.68
CA GLY A 932 62.56 -35.52 12.14
C GLY A 932 61.18 -35.44 12.80
N ILE A 933 60.96 -36.29 13.80
CA ILE A 933 59.67 -36.37 14.51
C ILE A 933 59.82 -35.91 15.94
N SER A 934 59.07 -35.01 16.40
CA SER A 934 58.90 -34.51 17.76
C SER A 934 57.50 -34.77 18.28
N TYR A 935 57.37 -35.07 19.54
CA TYR A 935 56.05 -35.29 20.17
C TYR A 935 56.09 -34.83 21.62
N GLU A 936 54.96 -34.14 22.01
CA GLU A 936 54.85 -33.74 23.43
C GLU A 936 53.41 -33.96 23.89
N ARG A 937 53.30 -34.42 25.15
CA ARG A 937 52.00 -34.60 25.82
C ARG A 937 51.62 -33.37 26.55
N ASN A 938 50.27 -33.13 26.55
CA ASN A 938 49.66 -32.05 27.32
C ASN A 938 50.25 -30.66 26.97
N VAL A 939 50.46 -30.38 25.71
CA VAL A 939 50.86 -29.05 25.22
C VAL A 939 49.83 -28.04 25.68
N THR A 940 50.30 -26.92 26.28
CA THR A 940 49.45 -25.85 26.84
C THR A 940 49.78 -24.47 26.30
N SER A 941 50.86 -24.35 25.53
CA SER A 941 51.30 -23.03 25.01
C SER A 941 51.96 -23.12 23.63
N GLU A 942 51.93 -22.00 22.89
CA GLU A 942 52.60 -21.83 21.61
C GLU A 942 54.12 -22.05 21.69
N SER A 943 54.73 -21.62 22.79
CA SER A 943 56.19 -21.81 22.99
C SER A 943 56.60 -23.27 22.94
N GLN A 944 55.77 -24.18 23.42
CA GLN A 944 56.02 -25.63 23.35
C GLN A 944 55.92 -26.13 21.91
N ILE A 945 54.98 -25.66 21.12
CA ILE A 945 54.85 -26.00 19.69
C ILE A 945 56.08 -25.49 18.91
N THR A 946 56.53 -24.27 19.20
CA THR A 946 57.73 -23.69 18.59
C THR A 946 58.99 -24.55 18.94
N GLU A 947 59.08 -25.07 20.19
CA GLU A 947 60.16 -25.95 20.62
C GLU A 947 60.09 -27.31 19.92
N LEU A 948 58.87 -27.85 19.69
CA LEU A 948 58.63 -29.05 18.88
C LEU A 948 59.17 -28.91 17.46
N ILE A 949 58.90 -27.75 16.80
CA ILE A 949 59.42 -27.45 15.47
C ILE A 949 60.93 -27.52 15.45
N LYS A 950 61.59 -26.88 16.44
CA LYS A 950 63.03 -26.83 16.51
C LYS A 950 63.61 -28.23 16.75
N LYS A 951 63.01 -29.02 17.65
CA LYS A 951 63.48 -30.41 17.94
C LYS A 951 63.31 -31.31 16.72
N ALA A 952 62.23 -31.18 15.98
CA ALA A 952 62.02 -31.95 14.75
C ALA A 952 63.01 -31.54 13.64
N ASP A 953 63.33 -30.27 13.53
CA ASP A 953 64.29 -29.72 12.55
C ASP A 953 65.71 -30.28 12.87
N ASP A 954 66.15 -30.18 14.13
CA ASP A 954 67.43 -30.72 14.56
C ASP A 954 67.57 -32.22 14.27
N LEU A 955 66.49 -32.98 14.46
CA LEU A 955 66.48 -34.45 14.15
C LEU A 955 66.49 -34.70 12.65
N MET A 956 65.68 -33.94 11.86
CA MET A 956 65.67 -34.02 10.40
C MET A 956 67.09 -33.77 9.83
N TYR A 957 67.78 -32.77 10.36
CA TYR A 957 69.12 -32.41 9.95
C TYR A 957 70.10 -33.53 10.26
N THR A 958 69.95 -34.25 11.43
CA THR A 958 70.75 -35.39 11.81
C THR A 958 70.55 -36.54 10.85
N VAL A 959 69.30 -36.83 10.45
CA VAL A 959 69.01 -37.90 9.47
C VAL A 959 69.54 -37.49 8.09
N LYS A 960 69.39 -36.25 7.66
CA LYS A 960 69.87 -35.76 6.35
C LYS A 960 71.38 -35.84 6.20
N THR A 961 72.17 -35.62 7.29
CA THR A 961 73.67 -35.71 7.33
C THR A 961 74.18 -37.09 7.55
N GLY A 962 73.36 -37.99 8.06
CA GLY A 962 73.71 -39.41 8.31
C GLY A 962 73.21 -40.29 7.15
N GLU A 963 72.34 -41.24 7.46
CA GLU A 963 71.68 -42.11 6.48
C GLU A 963 70.33 -41.48 6.01
N LYS A 964 70.25 -41.09 4.74
CA LYS A 964 69.06 -40.48 4.14
C LYS A 964 67.90 -41.47 3.96
N GLY A 965 66.70 -41.00 3.80
CA GLY A 965 65.52 -41.86 3.58
C GLY A 965 65.01 -42.55 4.86
N HIS A 966 65.30 -41.94 6.02
CA HIS A 966 64.89 -42.46 7.32
C HIS A 966 64.18 -41.37 8.16
N TYR A 967 63.65 -41.80 9.29
CA TYR A 967 63.14 -40.88 10.31
C TYR A 967 63.84 -41.05 11.64
N ALA A 968 63.96 -39.91 12.33
CA ALA A 968 64.42 -39.93 13.73
C ALA A 968 63.34 -39.45 14.65
N PHE A 969 63.21 -39.97 15.82
CA PHE A 969 62.16 -39.62 16.77
C PHE A 969 62.78 -39.09 18.06
N PHE A 970 62.21 -37.95 18.56
CA PHE A 970 62.66 -37.38 19.86
C PHE A 970 61.90 -38.01 21.02
#